data_6c063af14a4ecb09d21231df7072339b
#
_entry.id   6c063af14a4ecb09d21231df7072339b
#
_cell.length_a   1.000
_cell.length_b   1.000
_cell.length_c   1.000
_cell.angle_alpha   90.00
_cell.angle_beta   90.00
_cell.angle_gamma   90.00
#
_symmetry.space_group_name_H-M   'P 1'
#
loop_
_entity.id
_entity.type
_entity.pdbx_description
1 polymer ?
#
loop_
_entity_poly.entity_id
_entity_poly.type
_entity_poly.pdbx_seq_one_letter_code
_entity_poly.pdbx_strand_id
1 'polypeptide(L)'
;MDGTQSHKPGLFKQPNKKFKTGRHRTKGEINRDAKGRKNAFKKQIGPGAKLVKRISRTDRLSLRKQVRQLKIAATEEQRRLEGGANRAPHLITIISLDSELLSTEVLDCLVKADEEAIVTHSERAGITYLNVPRFKSRFGFLCPEVNQLDNLLDCLKVSDVVLLLWPTDAQLSDDQRIFLDIILAHGLPTPMNLVAGLPGQGKQREQLRKGVTKTIEKWISTKSGLFFMDSPTDRLQILRHLPTMRKKPLLNQRRRPHIFVEKLEMESGANGVGTLKLTGYIRGAPMNVNKLVYIQGWGDFQLQKITKARDPRPLREDKRSMDFDEQVIAIPNPEIQESLQSEVVVDPMDSEQPEPTEDVLDENIFKVPKIKRKVPKGTSDYQAAWMIDENEDEEISDEESESDEEDDEMDVDENESEGRRVQFDMRPAEKDEDGLADAMSVVSTATESMSMAGINDAIDEAEVQRFREEVENLKWPDQVDVDTEQLARERFQRYRGLKSFRTSPWDPKENLPSDYARIFKFGNFKRTKQLVLADIDHDYAPEKINEVALPGSYVTIYISNVPAHFPSQFDSNSPLIVSGMLKHEQKFSLMNVVLRKYNHCKIPIKNKQTLIFHVGFRRFEVSAVFSQHTNGDKFKMERFMPEGTPFVASYFGPVTFGPCPVLVFLRDDDGTKHFVAYGSVSDANPDRIILKRIVLSGNPYKIVKRSAIVRFMFFNKEDIEWFKPVELYTDAGNRGHIKDSIGTHGLMKCTFNLPLKKQEQVKMNLYKRIFPPWTYAPHY
;
A
#
# COMPACT_ATOMS: atom_id res chain seq x y z
N MET A 1 -61.81 -24.42 -29.31
CA MET A 1 -60.97 -24.65 -28.13
C MET A 1 -59.54 -24.50 -28.55
N ASP A 2 -59.05 -23.31 -28.45
CA ASP A 2 -57.71 -22.97 -28.86
C ASP A 2 -56.73 -23.52 -27.89
N GLY A 3 -56.07 -24.58 -28.34
CA GLY A 3 -54.93 -25.11 -27.63
C GLY A 3 -53.81 -24.07 -27.67
N THR A 4 -53.69 -23.34 -26.58
CA THR A 4 -52.52 -22.50 -26.33
C THR A 4 -51.30 -23.38 -26.44
N GLN A 5 -50.61 -23.31 -27.60
CA GLN A 5 -49.36 -23.96 -27.80
C GLN A 5 -48.39 -23.38 -26.78
N SER A 6 -48.21 -24.10 -25.68
CA SER A 6 -47.23 -23.76 -24.69
C SER A 6 -45.87 -23.63 -25.40
N HIS A 7 -45.27 -22.52 -25.26
CA HIS A 7 -43.97 -22.20 -25.79
C HIS A 7 -42.94 -23.19 -25.23
N LYS A 8 -42.67 -24.27 -25.95
CA LYS A 8 -41.67 -25.26 -25.56
C LYS A 8 -40.31 -24.79 -25.98
N PRO A 9 -39.43 -24.30 -25.09
CA PRO A 9 -38.15 -23.70 -25.47
C PRO A 9 -37.26 -24.65 -26.30
N GLY A 10 -37.49 -25.96 -26.18
CA GLY A 10 -36.77 -26.95 -26.94
C GLY A 10 -37.10 -27.00 -28.42
N LEU A 11 -38.35 -26.79 -28.79
CA LEU A 11 -38.83 -26.75 -30.18
C LEU A 11 -38.41 -25.48 -30.90
N PHE A 12 -38.34 -24.37 -30.20
CA PHE A 12 -37.94 -23.09 -30.78
C PHE A 12 -36.44 -22.86 -30.89
N LYS A 13 -35.63 -23.75 -30.35
CA LYS A 13 -34.17 -23.72 -30.59
C LYS A 13 -33.78 -24.03 -32.02
N GLN A 14 -34.73 -24.06 -32.94
CA GLN A 14 -34.51 -24.26 -34.37
C GLN A 14 -33.31 -25.14 -34.62
N PRO A 15 -33.41 -26.47 -34.47
CA PRO A 15 -32.29 -27.39 -34.64
C PRO A 15 -31.65 -27.30 -36.01
N ASN A 16 -32.37 -26.73 -36.96
CA ASN A 16 -31.93 -26.54 -38.32
C ASN A 16 -31.31 -25.19 -38.65
N LYS A 17 -31.29 -24.26 -37.67
CA LYS A 17 -30.67 -22.94 -37.87
C LYS A 17 -29.17 -23.10 -37.98
N LYS A 18 -28.66 -22.89 -39.20
CA LYS A 18 -27.22 -22.98 -39.49
C LYS A 18 -26.58 -21.63 -39.23
N PHE A 19 -25.72 -21.58 -38.21
CA PHE A 19 -24.87 -20.42 -37.97
C PHE A 19 -23.53 -20.59 -38.67
N LYS A 20 -23.12 -19.62 -39.44
CA LYS A 20 -21.88 -19.66 -40.22
C LYS A 20 -20.63 -19.44 -39.39
N THR A 21 -20.73 -18.87 -38.20
CA THR A 21 -19.61 -18.52 -37.34
C THR A 21 -19.59 -19.30 -36.03
N GLY A 22 -18.43 -19.74 -35.59
CA GLY A 22 -18.11 -20.69 -34.51
C GLY A 22 -19.09 -20.91 -33.39
N ARG A 23 -19.46 -19.86 -32.64
CA ARG A 23 -20.32 -19.93 -31.46
C ARG A 23 -21.76 -20.39 -31.73
N HIS A 24 -22.24 -20.16 -32.95
CA HIS A 24 -23.62 -20.43 -33.36
C HIS A 24 -23.76 -21.59 -34.32
N ARG A 25 -22.71 -22.40 -34.54
CA ARG A 25 -22.75 -23.57 -35.40
C ARG A 25 -23.58 -24.69 -34.81
N THR A 26 -24.26 -25.43 -35.64
CA THR A 26 -25.00 -26.63 -35.23
C THR A 26 -24.02 -27.73 -34.78
N LYS A 27 -24.48 -28.58 -33.83
CA LYS A 27 -23.69 -29.74 -33.40
C LYS A 27 -23.25 -30.63 -34.57
N GLY A 28 -24.06 -30.75 -35.64
CA GLY A 28 -23.73 -31.52 -36.85
C GLY A 28 -22.61 -30.89 -37.68
N GLU A 29 -22.55 -29.58 -37.78
CA GLU A 29 -21.46 -28.86 -38.45
C GLU A 29 -20.15 -28.94 -37.66
N ILE A 30 -20.22 -28.74 -36.33
CA ILE A 30 -19.06 -28.90 -35.44
C ILE A 30 -18.50 -30.34 -35.54
N ASN A 31 -19.36 -31.35 -35.59
CA ASN A 31 -18.93 -32.72 -35.71
C ASN A 31 -18.34 -33.02 -37.08
N ARG A 32 -18.86 -32.46 -38.19
CA ARG A 32 -18.28 -32.59 -39.55
C ARG A 32 -16.90 -31.92 -39.65
N ASP A 33 -16.76 -30.70 -39.12
CA ASP A 33 -15.48 -30.01 -39.07
C ASP A 33 -14.46 -30.75 -38.18
N ALA A 34 -14.91 -31.31 -37.08
CA ALA A 34 -14.07 -32.14 -36.22
C ALA A 34 -13.64 -33.44 -36.90
N LYS A 35 -14.49 -34.04 -37.72
CA LYS A 35 -14.13 -35.21 -38.58
C LYS A 35 -13.14 -34.80 -39.65
N GLY A 36 -13.33 -33.67 -40.34
CA GLY A 36 -12.41 -33.13 -41.32
C GLY A 36 -11.02 -32.83 -40.76
N ARG A 37 -10.95 -32.21 -39.59
CA ARG A 37 -9.69 -31.96 -38.88
C ARG A 37 -8.97 -33.24 -38.47
N LYS A 38 -9.69 -34.28 -38.07
CA LYS A 38 -9.12 -35.60 -37.75
C LYS A 38 -8.51 -36.26 -38.99
N ASN A 39 -9.10 -36.07 -40.14
CA ASN A 39 -8.57 -36.61 -41.40
C ASN A 39 -7.34 -35.82 -41.87
N ALA A 40 -7.29 -34.50 -41.68
CA ALA A 40 -6.11 -33.67 -41.95
C ALA A 40 -4.95 -34.03 -40.99
N PHE A 41 -5.23 -34.28 -39.72
CA PHE A 41 -4.22 -34.73 -38.76
C PHE A 41 -3.65 -36.11 -39.06
N LYS A 42 -4.50 -37.06 -39.59
CA LYS A 42 -4.05 -38.38 -40.04
C LYS A 42 -3.08 -38.32 -41.25
N LYS A 43 -3.21 -37.30 -42.11
CA LYS A 43 -2.31 -37.11 -43.25
C LYS A 43 -0.92 -36.59 -42.89
N GLN A 44 -0.77 -35.95 -41.72
CA GLN A 44 0.51 -35.43 -41.25
C GLN A 44 1.34 -36.43 -40.40
N ILE A 45 0.72 -37.54 -39.99
CA ILE A 45 1.41 -38.57 -39.19
C ILE A 45 1.96 -39.62 -40.16
N GLY A 46 3.28 -39.69 -40.29
CA GLY A 46 3.97 -40.65 -41.16
C GLY A 46 3.65 -42.12 -40.83
N PRO A 47 3.98 -43.04 -41.73
CA PRO A 47 3.72 -44.49 -41.58
C PRO A 47 4.53 -45.03 -40.40
N GLY A 48 3.89 -45.23 -39.24
CA GLY A 48 4.51 -45.77 -38.04
C GLY A 48 3.91 -45.24 -36.74
N ALA A 49 3.14 -44.15 -36.78
CA ALA A 49 2.50 -43.62 -35.61
C ALA A 49 1.35 -44.48 -35.10
N LYS A 50 1.49 -45.11 -33.95
CA LYS A 50 0.42 -45.87 -33.29
C LYS A 50 -0.82 -45.00 -33.11
N LEU A 51 -1.97 -45.45 -33.63
CA LEU A 51 -3.27 -44.81 -33.47
C LEU A 51 -3.52 -44.59 -31.97
N VAL A 52 -3.54 -43.33 -31.54
CA VAL A 52 -3.94 -42.99 -30.18
C VAL A 52 -5.40 -43.42 -30.01
N LYS A 53 -5.62 -44.54 -29.31
CA LYS A 53 -6.97 -45.03 -28.98
C LYS A 53 -7.76 -43.87 -28.33
N ARG A 54 -9.00 -43.67 -28.77
CA ARG A 54 -9.91 -42.73 -28.15
C ARG A 54 -10.07 -43.11 -26.67
N ILE A 55 -9.48 -42.33 -25.79
CA ILE A 55 -9.59 -42.51 -24.36
C ILE A 55 -11.05 -42.28 -23.97
N SER A 56 -11.67 -43.24 -23.29
CA SER A 56 -13.05 -43.11 -22.81
C SER A 56 -13.18 -41.95 -21.79
N ARG A 57 -14.40 -41.52 -21.47
CA ARG A 57 -14.63 -40.48 -20.45
C ARG A 57 -14.14 -40.95 -19.06
N THR A 58 -14.33 -42.22 -18.77
CA THR A 58 -13.87 -42.87 -17.53
C THR A 58 -12.35 -42.90 -17.45
N ASP A 59 -11.66 -43.24 -18.53
CA ASP A 59 -10.19 -43.27 -18.59
C ASP A 59 -9.60 -41.87 -18.47
N ARG A 60 -10.26 -40.86 -19.05
CA ARG A 60 -9.83 -39.44 -18.86
C ARG A 60 -9.97 -38.97 -17.42
N LEU A 61 -11.04 -39.41 -16.73
CA LEU A 61 -11.22 -39.10 -15.31
C LEU A 61 -10.21 -39.85 -14.46
N SER A 62 -9.91 -41.09 -14.75
CA SER A 62 -8.91 -41.88 -14.04
C SER A 62 -7.50 -41.31 -14.25
N LEU A 63 -7.12 -40.94 -15.49
CA LEU A 63 -5.86 -40.25 -15.79
C LEU A 63 -5.75 -38.90 -15.04
N ARG A 64 -6.84 -38.10 -14.98
CA ARG A 64 -6.84 -36.88 -14.18
C ARG A 64 -6.62 -37.16 -12.70
N LYS A 65 -7.24 -38.20 -12.16
CA LYS A 65 -7.03 -38.62 -10.77
C LYS A 65 -5.57 -39.06 -10.55
N GLN A 66 -5.01 -39.87 -11.45
CA GLN A 66 -3.63 -40.30 -11.36
C GLN A 66 -2.63 -39.14 -11.44
N VAL A 67 -2.80 -38.24 -12.41
CA VAL A 67 -1.96 -37.04 -12.54
C VAL A 67 -2.06 -36.17 -11.31
N ARG A 68 -3.28 -36.03 -10.73
CA ARG A 68 -3.47 -35.28 -9.48
C ARG A 68 -2.79 -35.97 -8.31
N GLN A 69 -2.89 -37.29 -8.21
CA GLN A 69 -2.22 -38.08 -7.15
C GLN A 69 -0.70 -38.00 -7.28
N LEU A 70 -0.14 -38.12 -8.51
CA LEU A 70 1.28 -37.95 -8.75
C LEU A 70 1.78 -36.53 -8.39
N LYS A 71 1.00 -35.50 -8.71
CA LYS A 71 1.33 -34.13 -8.31
C LYS A 71 1.27 -33.95 -6.78
N ILE A 72 0.29 -34.55 -6.13
CA ILE A 72 0.19 -34.53 -4.65
C ILE A 72 1.37 -35.28 -4.05
N ALA A 73 1.70 -36.47 -4.52
CA ALA A 73 2.83 -37.26 -4.04
C ALA A 73 4.16 -36.53 -4.26
N ALA A 74 4.38 -35.94 -5.43
CA ALA A 74 5.58 -35.15 -5.71
C ALA A 74 5.68 -33.91 -4.81
N THR A 75 4.58 -33.22 -4.53
CA THR A 75 4.58 -32.06 -3.61
C THR A 75 4.78 -32.48 -2.16
N GLU A 76 4.28 -33.65 -1.76
CA GLU A 76 4.53 -34.21 -0.43
C GLU A 76 5.97 -34.66 -0.26
N GLU A 77 6.55 -35.28 -1.28
CA GLU A 77 7.96 -35.66 -1.30
C GLU A 77 8.86 -34.42 -1.25
N GLN A 78 8.54 -33.39 -2.04
CA GLN A 78 9.26 -32.12 -1.99
C GLN A 78 9.21 -31.49 -0.59
N ARG A 79 8.06 -31.52 0.08
CA ARG A 79 7.92 -31.04 1.47
C ARG A 79 8.74 -31.84 2.48
N ARG A 80 8.77 -33.18 2.32
CA ARG A 80 9.59 -34.05 3.18
C ARG A 80 11.09 -33.80 3.02
N LEU A 81 11.50 -33.34 1.83
CA LEU A 81 12.88 -32.96 1.56
C LEU A 81 13.25 -31.61 2.17
N GLU A 82 12.27 -30.71 2.38
CA GLU A 82 12.48 -29.43 3.08
C GLU A 82 12.91 -29.68 4.54
N GLY A 83 13.93 -28.97 5.00
CA GLY A 83 14.53 -29.21 6.32
C GLY A 83 15.42 -30.47 6.43
N GLY A 84 15.53 -31.24 5.36
CA GLY A 84 16.40 -32.44 5.27
C GLY A 84 17.89 -32.10 5.14
N ALA A 85 18.70 -33.12 4.88
CA ALA A 85 20.18 -33.04 4.92
C ALA A 85 20.78 -31.97 3.99
N ASN A 86 20.16 -31.75 2.80
CA ASN A 86 20.69 -30.87 1.76
C ASN A 86 19.89 -29.58 1.57
N ARG A 87 19.01 -29.20 2.51
CA ARG A 87 18.19 -27.99 2.44
C ARG A 87 18.23 -27.20 3.74
N ALA A 88 17.88 -25.93 3.71
CA ALA A 88 17.84 -25.09 4.89
C ALA A 88 16.93 -25.68 6.00
N PRO A 89 17.30 -25.58 7.28
CA PRO A 89 16.43 -25.92 8.40
C PRO A 89 15.10 -25.18 8.34
N HIS A 90 14.00 -25.74 8.84
CA HIS A 90 12.74 -25.00 8.97
C HIS A 90 12.90 -23.86 9.96
N LEU A 91 12.63 -22.63 9.55
CA LEU A 91 12.72 -21.47 10.44
C LEU A 91 11.34 -21.19 11.05
N ILE A 92 11.30 -21.18 12.39
CA ILE A 92 10.06 -21.11 13.15
C ILE A 92 10.17 -19.98 14.16
N THR A 93 9.23 -19.04 14.11
CA THR A 93 9.14 -17.98 15.12
C THR A 93 8.09 -18.36 16.17
N ILE A 94 8.46 -18.25 17.44
CA ILE A 94 7.56 -18.46 18.57
C ILE A 94 7.10 -17.10 19.07
N ILE A 95 5.79 -16.89 19.13
CA ILE A 95 5.18 -15.66 19.63
C ILE A 95 4.22 -16.03 20.76
N SER A 96 4.48 -15.51 21.95
CA SER A 96 3.57 -15.68 23.07
C SER A 96 2.59 -14.50 23.14
N LEU A 97 1.30 -14.82 23.10
CA LEU A 97 0.19 -13.93 23.45
C LEU A 97 -0.25 -14.17 24.91
N ASP A 98 0.41 -15.08 25.60
CA ASP A 98 0.17 -15.36 27.02
C ASP A 98 1.11 -14.49 27.86
N SER A 99 0.60 -13.86 28.90
CA SER A 99 1.38 -13.05 29.81
C SER A 99 2.17 -13.90 30.81
N GLU A 100 1.77 -15.15 31.03
CA GLU A 100 2.36 -16.04 32.03
C GLU A 100 3.55 -16.83 31.48
N LEU A 101 3.59 -17.11 30.16
CA LEU A 101 4.61 -17.94 29.53
C LEU A 101 5.41 -17.19 28.47
N LEU A 102 6.70 -17.15 28.65
CA LEU A 102 7.63 -16.56 27.70
C LEU A 102 7.87 -17.48 26.50
N SER A 103 8.19 -16.89 25.34
CA SER A 103 8.53 -17.64 24.11
C SER A 103 9.72 -18.59 24.31
N THR A 104 10.67 -18.23 25.19
CA THR A 104 11.84 -19.05 25.56
C THR A 104 11.45 -20.30 26.35
N GLU A 105 10.48 -20.20 27.25
CA GLU A 105 9.99 -21.36 28.03
C GLU A 105 9.26 -22.36 27.13
N VAL A 106 8.51 -21.87 26.14
CA VAL A 106 7.90 -22.73 25.12
C VAL A 106 8.98 -23.51 24.36
N LEU A 107 10.06 -22.82 23.97
CA LEU A 107 11.19 -23.44 23.29
C LEU A 107 11.83 -24.54 24.17
N ASP A 108 12.08 -24.25 25.44
CA ASP A 108 12.67 -25.23 26.39
C ASP A 108 11.76 -26.46 26.55
N CYS A 109 10.45 -26.27 26.56
CA CYS A 109 9.49 -27.35 26.59
C CYS A 109 9.53 -28.22 25.33
N LEU A 110 9.76 -27.64 24.15
CA LEU A 110 9.88 -28.36 22.87
C LEU A 110 11.22 -29.10 22.76
N VAL A 111 12.29 -28.49 23.26
CA VAL A 111 13.64 -29.11 23.30
C VAL A 111 13.64 -30.36 24.18
N LYS A 112 13.00 -30.30 25.35
CA LYS A 112 12.89 -31.41 26.28
C LYS A 112 11.95 -32.52 25.83
N ALA A 113 11.26 -32.35 24.68
CA ALA A 113 10.27 -33.33 24.19
C ALA A 113 10.94 -34.58 23.60
N ASP A 114 12.16 -34.51 23.08
CA ASP A 114 12.91 -35.64 22.51
C ASP A 114 14.31 -35.70 23.10
N GLU A 115 14.63 -36.80 23.72
CA GLU A 115 15.95 -37.04 24.37
C GLU A 115 17.07 -37.20 23.33
N GLU A 116 16.76 -37.64 22.11
CA GLU A 116 17.74 -37.82 21.01
C GLU A 116 18.01 -36.53 20.22
N ALA A 117 17.33 -35.45 20.55
CA ALA A 117 17.47 -34.21 19.83
C ALA A 117 18.77 -33.48 20.14
N ILE A 118 19.47 -33.06 19.08
CA ILE A 118 20.72 -32.31 19.19
C ILE A 118 20.39 -30.82 19.13
N VAL A 119 20.73 -30.11 20.22
CA VAL A 119 20.55 -28.65 20.31
C VAL A 119 21.84 -27.95 20.01
N THR A 120 21.78 -26.94 19.14
CA THR A 120 22.92 -26.07 18.86
C THR A 120 22.44 -24.63 18.82
N HIS A 121 23.15 -23.73 19.47
CA HIS A 121 22.85 -22.30 19.42
C HIS A 121 23.69 -21.63 18.32
N SER A 122 23.12 -20.63 17.65
CA SER A 122 23.92 -19.81 16.76
C SER A 122 24.81 -18.86 17.56
N GLU A 123 25.98 -18.57 17.03
CA GLU A 123 26.91 -17.61 17.63
C GLU A 123 26.29 -16.19 17.68
N ARG A 124 25.38 -15.92 16.81
CA ARG A 124 24.70 -14.64 16.68
C ARG A 124 23.18 -14.85 16.50
N ALA A 125 22.41 -13.82 16.83
CA ALA A 125 20.99 -13.69 16.51
C ALA A 125 20.02 -14.63 17.23
N GLY A 126 20.35 -15.18 18.37
CA GLY A 126 19.40 -15.88 19.24
C GLY A 126 18.64 -17.04 18.58
N ILE A 127 19.19 -17.65 17.51
CA ILE A 127 18.58 -18.83 16.90
C ILE A 127 19.00 -20.07 17.67
N THR A 128 18.02 -20.83 18.10
CA THR A 128 18.27 -22.18 18.65
C THR A 128 17.92 -23.22 17.59
N TYR A 129 18.89 -23.96 17.17
CA TYR A 129 18.70 -25.05 16.22
C TYR A 129 18.45 -26.36 16.95
N LEU A 130 17.41 -27.06 16.51
CA LEU A 130 17.04 -28.38 16.99
C LEU A 130 17.12 -29.38 15.84
N ASN A 131 18.04 -30.32 15.93
CA ASN A 131 18.14 -31.41 14.97
C ASN A 131 17.49 -32.66 15.57
N VAL A 132 16.43 -33.14 14.96
CA VAL A 132 15.64 -34.31 15.38
C VAL A 132 15.89 -35.46 14.40
N PRO A 133 16.83 -36.36 14.69
CA PRO A 133 17.21 -37.48 13.81
C PRO A 133 16.02 -38.41 13.53
N ARG A 134 15.16 -38.61 14.53
CA ARG A 134 13.95 -39.44 14.45
C ARG A 134 12.99 -39.00 13.33
N PHE A 135 12.85 -37.70 13.10
CA PHE A 135 12.00 -37.15 12.05
C PHE A 135 12.79 -36.76 10.79
N LYS A 136 14.08 -36.89 10.79
CA LYS A 136 15.02 -36.48 9.74
C LYS A 136 14.80 -35.00 9.33
N SER A 137 14.53 -34.17 10.32
CA SER A 137 14.21 -32.77 10.16
C SER A 137 15.05 -31.88 11.04
N ARG A 138 15.35 -30.69 10.53
CA ARG A 138 16.12 -29.66 11.24
C ARG A 138 15.23 -28.44 11.42
N PHE A 139 15.22 -27.90 12.61
CA PHE A 139 14.44 -26.73 12.99
C PHE A 139 15.34 -25.61 13.48
N GLY A 140 15.08 -24.38 13.14
CA GLY A 140 15.67 -23.18 13.74
C GLY A 140 14.56 -22.38 14.39
N PHE A 141 14.64 -22.21 15.70
CA PHE A 141 13.65 -21.45 16.46
C PHE A 141 14.14 -20.04 16.75
N LEU A 142 13.25 -19.08 16.51
CA LEU A 142 13.44 -17.66 16.82
C LEU A 142 12.45 -17.29 17.91
N CYS A 143 12.95 -16.68 18.98
CA CYS A 143 12.14 -16.20 20.11
C CYS A 143 12.33 -14.68 20.26
N PRO A 144 11.74 -13.85 19.36
CA PRO A 144 11.85 -12.41 19.51
C PRO A 144 11.09 -11.95 20.74
N GLU A 145 11.62 -10.93 21.40
CA GLU A 145 10.93 -10.27 22.50
C GLU A 145 9.74 -9.45 21.97
N VAL A 146 8.61 -9.53 22.63
CA VAL A 146 7.38 -8.82 22.24
C VAL A 146 7.59 -7.29 22.30
N ASN A 147 8.41 -6.81 23.21
CA ASN A 147 8.73 -5.40 23.39
C ASN A 147 9.52 -4.80 22.20
N GLN A 148 10.25 -5.64 21.46
CA GLN A 148 11.04 -5.25 20.29
C GLN A 148 10.26 -5.54 18.99
N LEU A 149 9.27 -4.69 18.71
CA LEU A 149 8.36 -4.88 17.58
C LEU A 149 9.10 -5.04 16.24
N ASP A 150 10.15 -4.25 16.00
CA ASP A 150 10.91 -4.32 14.75
C ASP A 150 11.58 -5.68 14.56
N ASN A 151 12.23 -6.19 15.60
CA ASN A 151 12.88 -7.51 15.57
C ASN A 151 11.85 -8.62 15.32
N LEU A 152 10.68 -8.51 15.93
CA LEU A 152 9.60 -9.45 15.70
C LEU A 152 9.12 -9.42 14.23
N LEU A 153 8.84 -8.23 13.68
CA LEU A 153 8.40 -8.08 12.29
C LEU A 153 9.48 -8.59 11.32
N ASP A 154 10.75 -8.39 11.65
CA ASP A 154 11.87 -8.92 10.86
C ASP A 154 11.94 -10.45 10.91
N CYS A 155 11.76 -11.06 12.08
CA CYS A 155 11.65 -12.52 12.20
C CYS A 155 10.48 -13.07 11.35
N LEU A 156 9.32 -12.39 11.33
CA LEU A 156 8.18 -12.79 10.51
C LEU A 156 8.45 -12.73 9.00
N LYS A 157 9.31 -11.82 8.55
CA LYS A 157 9.69 -11.70 7.12
C LYS A 157 10.43 -12.92 6.59
N VAL A 158 11.10 -13.69 7.46
CA VAL A 158 11.93 -14.85 7.06
C VAL A 158 11.41 -16.19 7.53
N SER A 159 10.45 -16.22 8.46
CA SER A 159 9.92 -17.44 9.06
C SER A 159 9.06 -18.25 8.10
N ASP A 160 9.21 -19.58 8.14
CA ASP A 160 8.37 -20.53 7.41
C ASP A 160 7.03 -20.78 8.12
N VAL A 161 7.12 -20.90 9.46
CA VAL A 161 5.99 -21.21 10.35
C VAL A 161 6.05 -20.30 11.57
N VAL A 162 4.88 -19.89 12.06
CA VAL A 162 4.74 -19.13 13.30
C VAL A 162 3.96 -19.94 14.31
N LEU A 163 4.55 -20.16 15.48
CA LEU A 163 3.88 -20.74 16.62
C LEU A 163 3.26 -19.64 17.46
N LEU A 164 1.94 -19.59 17.52
CA LEU A 164 1.18 -18.62 18.31
C LEU A 164 0.70 -19.30 19.59
N LEU A 165 1.23 -18.88 20.72
CA LEU A 165 0.79 -19.33 22.04
C LEU A 165 -0.37 -18.46 22.51
N TRP A 166 -1.53 -19.07 22.69
CA TRP A 166 -2.75 -18.40 23.11
C TRP A 166 -2.97 -18.57 24.63
N PRO A 167 -3.52 -17.54 25.29
CA PRO A 167 -3.84 -17.65 26.72
C PRO A 167 -4.96 -18.68 26.96
N THR A 168 -4.92 -19.30 28.13
CA THR A 168 -5.81 -20.38 28.51
C THR A 168 -7.27 -19.93 28.74
N ASP A 169 -7.44 -18.70 29.17
CA ASP A 169 -8.76 -18.07 29.47
C ASP A 169 -9.48 -17.52 28.24
N ALA A 170 -8.86 -17.60 27.07
CA ALA A 170 -9.40 -17.09 25.80
C ALA A 170 -9.65 -15.57 25.76
N GLN A 171 -9.18 -14.82 26.76
CA GLN A 171 -9.27 -13.37 26.80
C GLN A 171 -7.92 -12.73 26.40
N LEU A 172 -7.97 -11.76 25.52
CA LEU A 172 -6.82 -10.98 25.10
C LEU A 172 -6.93 -9.58 25.71
N SER A 173 -5.84 -9.07 26.27
CA SER A 173 -5.73 -7.66 26.67
C SER A 173 -5.80 -6.76 25.44
N ASP A 174 -6.01 -5.46 25.63
CA ASP A 174 -6.07 -4.53 24.51
C ASP A 174 -4.72 -4.40 23.81
N ASP A 175 -3.60 -4.43 24.56
CA ASP A 175 -2.26 -4.43 23.98
C ASP A 175 -1.99 -5.70 23.14
N GLN A 176 -2.41 -6.85 23.62
CA GLN A 176 -2.30 -8.11 22.87
C GLN A 176 -3.14 -8.10 21.58
N ARG A 177 -4.30 -7.42 21.61
CA ARG A 177 -5.14 -7.23 20.40
C ARG A 177 -4.45 -6.34 19.38
N ILE A 178 -3.91 -5.18 19.80
CA ILE A 178 -3.17 -4.27 18.93
C ILE A 178 -1.97 -5.02 18.32
N PHE A 179 -1.25 -5.77 19.14
CA PHE A 179 -0.11 -6.56 18.70
C PHE A 179 -0.48 -7.62 17.65
N LEU A 180 -1.59 -8.33 17.88
CA LEU A 180 -2.11 -9.30 16.92
C LEU A 180 -2.57 -8.65 15.62
N ASP A 181 -3.21 -7.48 15.68
CA ASP A 181 -3.60 -6.70 14.50
C ASP A 181 -2.39 -6.27 13.68
N ILE A 182 -1.29 -5.86 14.32
CA ILE A 182 -0.03 -5.52 13.63
C ILE A 182 0.54 -6.73 12.90
N ILE A 183 0.59 -7.89 13.55
CA ILE A 183 1.09 -9.13 12.95
C ILE A 183 0.23 -9.55 11.76
N LEU A 184 -1.10 -9.47 11.89
CA LEU A 184 -2.03 -9.79 10.81
C LEU A 184 -1.93 -8.81 9.64
N ALA A 185 -1.76 -7.52 9.92
CA ALA A 185 -1.58 -6.50 8.90
C ALA A 185 -0.23 -6.64 8.16
N HIS A 186 0.84 -7.03 8.85
CA HIS A 186 2.13 -7.37 8.24
C HIS A 186 2.02 -8.59 7.31
N GLY A 187 1.14 -9.50 7.65
CA GLY A 187 1.00 -10.81 7.01
C GLY A 187 1.63 -11.90 7.86
N LEU A 188 0.82 -12.90 8.13
CA LEU A 188 1.20 -14.04 8.95
C LEU A 188 1.65 -15.21 8.05
N PRO A 189 2.90 -15.72 8.18
CA PRO A 189 3.28 -17.00 7.61
C PRO A 189 2.38 -18.13 8.14
N THR A 190 2.62 -19.36 7.77
CA THR A 190 1.77 -20.48 8.22
C THR A 190 1.63 -20.49 9.74
N PRO A 191 0.45 -20.16 10.33
CA PRO A 191 0.26 -20.19 11.77
C PRO A 191 0.00 -21.59 12.29
N MET A 192 0.55 -21.90 13.44
CA MET A 192 0.22 -23.05 14.24
C MET A 192 -0.15 -22.56 15.64
N ASN A 193 -1.39 -22.87 16.07
CA ASN A 193 -1.92 -22.38 17.32
C ASN A 193 -1.60 -23.36 18.46
N LEU A 194 -0.97 -22.85 19.51
CA LEU A 194 -0.58 -23.59 20.70
C LEU A 194 -1.31 -23.04 21.92
N VAL A 195 -1.55 -23.91 22.89
CA VAL A 195 -2.00 -23.57 24.25
C VAL A 195 -1.12 -24.33 25.22
N ALA A 196 -0.64 -23.67 26.26
CA ALA A 196 0.26 -24.25 27.22
C ALA A 196 -0.34 -25.46 27.95
N GLY A 197 -1.59 -25.33 28.37
CA GLY A 197 -2.38 -26.37 28.99
C GLY A 197 -3.77 -25.85 29.36
N LEU A 198 -4.79 -26.66 29.26
CA LEU A 198 -6.12 -26.28 29.71
C LEU A 198 -6.39 -26.88 31.11
N PRO A 199 -6.68 -26.04 32.10
CA PRO A 199 -7.04 -26.50 33.41
C PRO A 199 -8.36 -27.29 33.39
N GLY A 200 -8.54 -28.20 34.34
CA GLY A 200 -9.76 -28.97 34.48
C GLY A 200 -9.76 -30.30 33.75
N GLN A 201 -10.78 -31.12 34.02
CA GLN A 201 -10.97 -32.44 33.43
C GLN A 201 -12.34 -32.55 32.76
N GLY A 202 -12.44 -33.43 31.75
CA GLY A 202 -13.69 -33.78 31.13
C GLY A 202 -14.42 -32.62 30.42
N LYS A 203 -15.68 -32.35 30.81
CA LYS A 203 -16.53 -31.34 30.14
C LYS A 203 -16.04 -29.92 30.27
N GLN A 204 -15.41 -29.56 31.38
CA GLN A 204 -14.87 -28.20 31.58
C GLN A 204 -13.69 -27.92 30.61
N ARG A 205 -12.77 -28.87 30.47
CA ARG A 205 -11.67 -28.77 29.50
C ARG A 205 -12.18 -28.62 28.05
N GLU A 206 -13.23 -29.37 27.72
CA GLU A 206 -13.81 -29.27 26.36
C GLU A 206 -14.51 -27.92 26.12
N GLN A 207 -15.14 -27.34 27.16
CA GLN A 207 -15.73 -26.00 27.06
C GLN A 207 -14.64 -24.93 26.86
N LEU A 208 -13.57 -24.96 27.63
CA LEU A 208 -12.43 -24.06 27.46
C LEU A 208 -11.79 -24.20 26.08
N ARG A 209 -11.59 -25.43 25.62
CA ARG A 209 -11.09 -25.70 24.26
C ARG A 209 -11.98 -25.05 23.19
N LYS A 210 -13.30 -25.19 23.30
CA LYS A 210 -14.26 -24.55 22.37
C LYS A 210 -14.20 -23.03 22.47
N GLY A 211 -14.01 -22.47 23.67
CA GLY A 211 -13.82 -21.04 23.89
C GLY A 211 -12.59 -20.50 23.16
N VAL A 212 -11.42 -21.11 23.43
CA VAL A 212 -10.15 -20.73 22.77
C VAL A 212 -10.25 -20.89 21.24
N THR A 213 -10.81 -22.02 20.78
CA THR A 213 -11.00 -22.24 19.32
C THR A 213 -11.86 -21.13 18.69
N LYS A 214 -12.95 -20.73 19.33
CA LYS A 214 -13.81 -19.64 18.86
C LYS A 214 -13.09 -18.30 18.83
N THR A 215 -12.25 -18.02 19.81
CA THR A 215 -11.40 -16.81 19.81
C THR A 215 -10.39 -16.84 18.66
N ILE A 216 -9.74 -17.98 18.44
CA ILE A 216 -8.78 -18.15 17.33
C ILE A 216 -9.50 -17.98 15.98
N GLU A 217 -10.67 -18.59 15.79
CA GLU A 217 -11.44 -18.49 14.54
C GLU A 217 -11.92 -17.08 14.24
N LYS A 218 -12.11 -16.25 15.25
CA LYS A 218 -12.44 -14.83 15.09
C LYS A 218 -11.30 -14.03 14.42
N TRP A 219 -10.04 -14.38 14.74
CA TRP A 219 -8.85 -13.66 14.25
C TRP A 219 -8.22 -14.33 13.03
N ILE A 220 -8.14 -15.66 13.05
CA ILE A 220 -7.46 -16.46 12.04
C ILE A 220 -8.48 -17.39 11.38
N SER A 221 -8.88 -17.07 10.16
CA SER A 221 -9.88 -17.84 9.40
C SER A 221 -9.39 -19.22 8.91
N THR A 222 -8.14 -19.57 9.14
CA THR A 222 -7.58 -20.86 8.71
C THR A 222 -7.98 -21.94 9.71
N LYS A 223 -8.42 -23.09 9.19
CA LYS A 223 -8.67 -24.32 9.97
C LYS A 223 -7.35 -24.95 10.46
N SER A 224 -6.53 -24.17 11.16
CA SER A 224 -5.35 -24.68 11.83
C SER A 224 -5.78 -25.35 13.12
N GLY A 225 -5.39 -26.61 13.30
CA GLY A 225 -5.68 -27.35 14.53
C GLY A 225 -5.12 -26.64 15.75
N LEU A 226 -5.77 -26.79 16.89
CA LEU A 226 -5.26 -26.35 18.18
C LEU A 226 -4.42 -27.48 18.79
N PHE A 227 -3.17 -27.18 19.13
CA PHE A 227 -2.23 -28.11 19.74
C PHE A 227 -2.00 -27.76 21.21
N PHE A 228 -1.81 -28.77 22.03
CA PHE A 228 -1.55 -28.63 23.47
C PHE A 228 -0.10 -28.99 23.79
N MET A 229 0.41 -28.45 24.85
CA MET A 229 1.79 -28.68 25.30
C MET A 229 1.86 -29.40 26.68
N ASP A 230 0.73 -29.96 27.15
CA ASP A 230 0.63 -30.56 28.50
C ASP A 230 1.59 -31.71 28.69
N SER A 231 1.60 -32.66 27.74
CA SER A 231 2.39 -33.87 27.85
C SER A 231 3.62 -33.91 26.93
N PRO A 232 4.67 -34.64 27.25
CA PRO A 232 5.80 -34.84 26.34
C PRO A 232 5.37 -35.43 24.99
N THR A 233 4.34 -36.27 24.99
CA THR A 233 3.77 -36.87 23.76
C THR A 233 3.13 -35.86 22.87
N ASP A 234 2.42 -34.86 23.44
CA ASP A 234 1.80 -33.78 22.68
C ASP A 234 2.85 -32.86 22.05
N ARG A 235 3.93 -32.57 22.80
CA ARG A 235 5.08 -31.79 22.30
C ARG A 235 5.78 -32.49 21.14
N LEU A 236 5.97 -33.84 21.23
CA LEU A 236 6.50 -34.64 20.11
C LEU A 236 5.58 -34.62 18.89
N GLN A 237 4.23 -34.59 19.09
CA GLN A 237 3.29 -34.46 17.98
C GLN A 237 3.46 -33.10 17.28
N ILE A 238 3.71 -32.02 18.02
CA ILE A 238 4.01 -30.69 17.43
C ILE A 238 5.23 -30.78 16.51
N LEU A 239 6.36 -31.32 17.04
CA LEU A 239 7.60 -31.48 16.27
C LEU A 239 7.42 -32.39 15.05
N ARG A 240 6.59 -33.43 15.13
CA ARG A 240 6.25 -34.31 14.00
C ARG A 240 5.38 -33.64 12.96
N HIS A 241 4.50 -32.71 13.38
CA HIS A 241 3.55 -32.05 12.49
C HIS A 241 4.19 -30.91 11.70
N LEU A 242 5.14 -30.17 12.29
CA LEU A 242 5.81 -29.02 11.69
C LEU A 242 6.38 -29.27 10.27
N PRO A 243 7.16 -30.35 9.99
CA PRO A 243 7.69 -30.57 8.65
C PRO A 243 6.62 -31.04 7.65
N THR A 244 5.49 -31.59 8.12
CA THR A 244 4.43 -32.11 7.27
C THR A 244 3.39 -31.07 6.91
N MET A 245 3.35 -29.92 7.59
CA MET A 245 2.44 -28.82 7.33
C MET A 245 2.62 -28.26 5.92
N ARG A 246 1.49 -27.87 5.30
CA ARG A 246 1.52 -27.11 4.06
C ARG A 246 1.91 -25.66 4.36
N LYS A 247 3.13 -25.31 4.08
CA LYS A 247 3.64 -23.95 4.23
C LYS A 247 2.99 -23.01 3.22
N LYS A 248 2.62 -21.84 3.68
CA LYS A 248 2.11 -20.72 2.87
C LYS A 248 3.06 -19.53 3.08
N PRO A 249 4.18 -19.47 2.37
CA PRO A 249 5.11 -18.35 2.51
C PRO A 249 4.44 -17.07 2.06
N LEU A 250 4.84 -15.96 2.65
CA LEU A 250 4.43 -14.65 2.21
C LEU A 250 4.92 -14.41 0.76
N LEU A 251 4.20 -13.58 0.01
CA LEU A 251 4.55 -13.32 -1.39
C LEU A 251 5.97 -12.76 -1.53
N ASN A 252 6.37 -11.87 -0.62
CA ASN A 252 7.72 -11.34 -0.59
C ASN A 252 8.77 -12.42 -0.33
N GLN A 253 8.53 -13.33 0.60
CA GLN A 253 9.43 -14.45 0.91
C GLN A 253 9.61 -15.37 -0.29
N ARG A 254 8.54 -15.69 -1.02
CA ARG A 254 8.59 -16.60 -2.17
C ARG A 254 9.34 -16.03 -3.36
N ARG A 255 9.22 -14.73 -3.61
CA ARG A 255 9.74 -14.07 -4.81
C ARG A 255 11.09 -13.43 -4.65
N ARG A 256 11.61 -13.40 -3.46
CA ARG A 256 12.84 -12.68 -3.10
C ARG A 256 13.82 -13.60 -2.42
N PRO A 257 15.09 -13.67 -2.87
CA PRO A 257 16.11 -14.34 -2.12
C PRO A 257 16.36 -13.58 -0.81
N HIS A 258 16.50 -14.31 0.27
CA HIS A 258 16.85 -13.73 1.55
C HIS A 258 17.74 -14.68 2.35
N ILE A 259 18.62 -14.08 3.17
CA ILE A 259 19.52 -14.80 4.05
C ILE A 259 19.28 -14.27 5.46
N PHE A 260 19.05 -15.19 6.40
CA PHE A 260 19.19 -14.91 7.81
C PHE A 260 20.64 -15.17 8.18
N VAL A 261 21.32 -14.12 8.63
CA VAL A 261 22.77 -14.16 8.86
C VAL A 261 23.10 -14.85 10.18
N GLU A 262 23.95 -15.87 10.13
CA GLU A 262 24.45 -16.60 11.30
C GLU A 262 25.85 -16.16 11.74
N LYS A 263 26.70 -15.83 10.75
CA LYS A 263 28.07 -15.37 11.02
C LYS A 263 28.30 -14.06 10.27
N LEU A 264 28.99 -13.15 10.93
CA LEU A 264 29.36 -11.86 10.39
C LEU A 264 30.84 -11.62 10.63
N GLU A 265 31.57 -11.37 9.55
CA GLU A 265 32.98 -11.00 9.56
C GLU A 265 33.18 -9.78 8.68
N MET A 266 34.09 -8.90 9.05
CA MET A 266 34.41 -7.72 8.26
C MET A 266 35.88 -7.67 7.91
N GLU A 267 36.16 -7.58 6.64
CA GLU A 267 37.50 -7.28 6.13
C GLU A 267 37.67 -5.78 5.98
N SER A 268 38.54 -5.18 6.77
CA SER A 268 38.83 -3.75 6.70
C SER A 268 39.49 -3.42 5.36
N GLY A 269 38.92 -2.49 4.65
CA GLY A 269 39.45 -1.93 3.41
C GLY A 269 40.09 -0.54 3.62
N ALA A 270 40.59 0.04 2.56
CA ALA A 270 41.09 1.40 2.56
C ALA A 270 39.92 2.41 2.67
N ASN A 271 40.14 3.59 3.20
CA ASN A 271 39.19 4.72 3.24
C ASN A 271 37.91 4.51 4.11
N GLY A 272 37.97 3.73 5.18
CA GLY A 272 36.83 3.59 6.09
C GLY A 272 35.65 2.75 5.54
N VAL A 273 35.84 2.08 4.41
CA VAL A 273 34.92 1.11 3.81
C VAL A 273 35.59 -0.25 3.76
N GLY A 274 34.81 -1.31 3.90
CA GLY A 274 35.34 -2.67 3.87
C GLY A 274 34.42 -3.65 3.13
N THR A 275 34.87 -4.89 3.03
CA THR A 275 34.05 -5.99 2.52
C THR A 275 33.43 -6.74 3.68
N LEU A 276 32.10 -6.80 3.69
CA LEU A 276 31.34 -7.53 4.71
C LEU A 276 31.09 -8.97 4.26
N LYS A 277 31.52 -9.95 5.07
CA LYS A 277 31.25 -11.35 4.85
C LYS A 277 30.10 -11.80 5.74
N LEU A 278 29.06 -12.32 5.12
CA LEU A 278 27.88 -12.79 5.80
C LEU A 278 27.58 -14.23 5.41
N THR A 279 27.43 -15.08 6.40
CA THR A 279 27.22 -16.52 6.20
C THR A 279 25.85 -16.94 6.70
N GLY A 280 25.10 -17.70 5.87
CA GLY A 280 23.79 -18.21 6.21
C GLY A 280 23.13 -19.03 5.10
N TYR A 281 21.92 -19.51 5.35
CA TYR A 281 21.14 -20.26 4.36
C TYR A 281 20.36 -19.35 3.44
N ILE A 282 20.46 -19.57 2.13
CA ILE A 282 19.61 -18.90 1.15
C ILE A 282 18.20 -19.48 1.23
N ARG A 283 17.22 -18.59 1.29
CA ARG A 283 15.79 -18.92 1.35
C ARG A 283 15.00 -18.16 0.29
N GLY A 284 13.80 -18.64 -0.03
CA GLY A 284 12.89 -18.02 -0.98
C GLY A 284 13.26 -18.30 -2.44
N ALA A 285 13.82 -17.32 -3.12
CA ALA A 285 14.25 -17.40 -4.52
C ALA A 285 15.76 -17.62 -4.67
N PRO A 286 16.26 -17.95 -5.86
CA PRO A 286 17.70 -18.03 -6.14
C PRO A 286 18.36 -16.65 -5.99
N MET A 287 19.58 -16.63 -5.45
CA MET A 287 20.35 -15.41 -5.28
C MET A 287 21.33 -15.23 -6.44
N ASN A 288 21.11 -14.24 -7.27
CA ASN A 288 21.95 -13.89 -8.40
C ASN A 288 22.99 -12.86 -7.96
N VAL A 289 24.28 -13.13 -8.24
CA VAL A 289 25.40 -12.27 -7.84
C VAL A 289 25.41 -10.92 -8.57
N ASN A 290 24.78 -10.83 -9.74
CA ASN A 290 24.70 -9.59 -10.54
C ASN A 290 23.63 -8.62 -10.03
N LYS A 291 22.73 -9.06 -9.13
CA LYS A 291 21.66 -8.23 -8.54
C LYS A 291 22.13 -7.59 -7.23
N LEU A 292 21.48 -6.52 -6.84
CA LEU A 292 21.74 -5.82 -5.60
C LEU A 292 21.15 -6.54 -4.40
N VAL A 293 21.71 -6.26 -3.23
CA VAL A 293 21.20 -6.73 -1.94
C VAL A 293 20.90 -5.55 -1.03
N TYR A 294 19.86 -5.70 -0.23
CA TYR A 294 19.47 -4.74 0.79
C TYR A 294 19.81 -5.32 2.18
N ILE A 295 20.58 -4.58 2.94
CA ILE A 295 20.82 -4.87 4.35
C ILE A 295 19.84 -4.06 5.18
N GLN A 296 19.13 -4.73 6.06
CA GLN A 296 18.09 -4.12 6.88
C GLN A 296 18.62 -2.89 7.65
N GLY A 297 17.99 -1.72 7.44
CA GLY A 297 18.39 -0.47 8.08
C GLY A 297 19.59 0.26 7.43
N TRP A 298 20.42 -0.43 6.65
CA TRP A 298 21.70 0.12 6.13
C TRP A 298 21.65 0.53 4.66
N GLY A 299 20.74 -0.03 3.86
CA GLY A 299 20.57 0.35 2.46
C GLY A 299 20.98 -0.73 1.46
N ASP A 300 21.25 -0.29 0.24
CA ASP A 300 21.47 -1.13 -0.92
C ASP A 300 22.97 -1.27 -1.21
N PHE A 301 23.41 -2.50 -1.51
CA PHE A 301 24.81 -2.83 -1.75
C PHE A 301 24.97 -3.80 -2.92
N GLN A 302 26.20 -3.87 -3.47
CA GLN A 302 26.59 -4.81 -4.51
C GLN A 302 27.30 -6.04 -3.92
N LEU A 303 27.07 -7.19 -4.53
CA LEU A 303 27.79 -8.42 -4.24
C LEU A 303 29.12 -8.47 -4.98
N GLN A 304 30.18 -8.91 -4.31
CA GLN A 304 31.51 -9.15 -4.88
C GLN A 304 31.69 -10.61 -5.32
N LYS A 305 31.25 -11.57 -4.52
CA LYS A 305 31.26 -12.99 -4.83
C LYS A 305 30.35 -13.77 -3.88
N ILE A 306 29.97 -14.97 -4.29
CA ILE A 306 29.25 -15.92 -3.45
C ILE A 306 30.10 -17.19 -3.37
N THR A 307 30.41 -17.64 -2.15
CA THR A 307 31.16 -18.90 -1.90
C THR A 307 30.27 -19.91 -1.19
N LYS A 308 30.50 -21.18 -1.43
CA LYS A 308 29.84 -22.25 -0.71
C LYS A 308 30.53 -22.44 0.64
N ALA A 309 29.79 -22.36 1.71
CA ALA A 309 30.25 -22.61 3.05
C ALA A 309 29.85 -24.01 3.53
N ARG A 310 30.64 -24.57 4.47
CA ARG A 310 30.32 -25.86 5.08
C ARG A 310 29.10 -25.70 5.99
N ASP A 311 28.08 -26.55 5.80
CA ASP A 311 26.91 -26.59 6.68
C ASP A 311 27.38 -27.00 8.11
N PRO A 312 27.21 -26.15 9.11
CA PRO A 312 27.65 -26.45 10.48
C PRO A 312 26.79 -27.53 11.17
N ARG A 313 25.63 -27.87 10.58
CA ARG A 313 24.65 -28.76 11.23
C ARG A 313 24.12 -29.82 10.25
N PRO A 314 25.01 -30.69 9.70
CA PRO A 314 24.57 -31.75 8.80
C PRO A 314 23.75 -32.80 9.56
N LEU A 315 22.68 -33.32 8.93
CA LEU A 315 21.87 -34.44 9.48
C LEU A 315 22.66 -35.76 9.54
N ARG A 316 23.66 -35.92 8.68
CA ARG A 316 24.58 -37.04 8.63
C ARG A 316 25.98 -36.48 8.43
N GLU A 317 26.93 -36.93 9.23
CA GLU A 317 28.34 -36.63 9.03
C GLU A 317 28.82 -37.36 7.76
N ASP A 318 28.99 -36.64 6.68
CA ASP A 318 29.65 -37.17 5.50
C ASP A 318 31.15 -37.25 5.77
N LYS A 319 31.67 -38.47 5.92
CA LYS A 319 33.09 -38.76 6.14
C LYS A 319 34.04 -38.25 5.04
N ARG A 320 33.50 -37.76 3.93
CA ARG A 320 34.24 -37.17 2.80
C ARG A 320 34.51 -35.65 2.90
N SER A 321 34.14 -35.00 3.99
CA SER A 321 34.19 -33.56 4.11
C SER A 321 35.41 -33.01 4.90
N MET A 322 36.51 -33.73 4.96
CA MET A 322 37.69 -33.22 5.69
C MET A 322 38.44 -32.12 4.95
N ASP A 323 38.40 -32.09 3.62
CA ASP A 323 39.00 -31.03 2.80
C ASP A 323 37.93 -30.23 2.10
N PHE A 324 37.38 -29.22 2.78
CA PHE A 324 36.43 -28.30 2.18
C PHE A 324 37.17 -27.01 1.80
N ASP A 325 37.70 -26.97 0.58
CA ASP A 325 38.13 -25.73 -0.03
C ASP A 325 36.90 -24.86 -0.26
N GLU A 326 36.98 -23.56 0.08
CA GLU A 326 35.91 -22.58 -0.19
C GLU A 326 35.65 -22.53 -1.70
N GLN A 327 34.65 -23.26 -2.18
CA GLN A 327 34.30 -23.28 -3.57
C GLN A 327 33.53 -21.99 -3.93
N VAL A 328 34.07 -21.19 -4.82
CA VAL A 328 33.36 -20.04 -5.39
C VAL A 328 32.21 -20.55 -6.28
N ILE A 329 30.97 -20.15 -5.93
CA ILE A 329 29.78 -20.52 -6.71
C ILE A 329 29.57 -19.51 -7.85
N ALA A 330 29.69 -18.20 -7.55
CA ALA A 330 29.37 -17.17 -8.51
C ALA A 330 30.25 -15.91 -8.31
N ILE A 331 30.64 -15.32 -9.42
CA ILE A 331 31.38 -14.04 -9.50
C ILE A 331 30.56 -13.11 -10.38
N PRO A 332 30.38 -11.82 -10.03
CA PRO A 332 29.62 -10.89 -10.85
C PRO A 332 30.28 -10.60 -12.18
N ASN A 333 29.48 -10.42 -13.20
CA ASN A 333 29.93 -9.92 -14.48
C ASN A 333 29.81 -8.37 -14.48
N PRO A 334 30.89 -7.61 -14.66
CA PRO A 334 30.86 -6.14 -14.59
C PRO A 334 29.93 -5.47 -15.60
N GLU A 335 29.67 -6.14 -16.77
CA GLU A 335 28.79 -5.61 -17.80
C GLU A 335 27.30 -5.75 -17.47
N ILE A 336 26.95 -6.74 -16.64
CA ILE A 336 25.56 -7.12 -16.32
C ILE A 336 25.16 -6.69 -14.92
N GLN A 337 26.16 -6.45 -14.05
CA GLN A 337 25.92 -6.09 -12.66
C GLN A 337 25.10 -4.80 -12.54
N GLU A 338 24.04 -4.84 -11.71
CA GLU A 338 23.20 -3.68 -11.47
C GLU A 338 23.97 -2.57 -10.74
N SER A 339 23.78 -1.32 -11.19
CA SER A 339 24.38 -0.14 -10.56
C SER A 339 23.62 0.26 -9.29
N LEU A 340 24.32 0.89 -8.33
CA LEU A 340 23.72 1.47 -7.12
C LEU A 340 23.01 2.81 -7.40
N GLN A 341 22.95 3.27 -8.66
CA GLN A 341 22.34 4.55 -8.99
C GLN A 341 20.85 4.52 -8.67
N SER A 342 20.44 5.27 -7.66
CA SER A 342 19.06 5.38 -7.18
C SER A 342 18.28 6.52 -7.83
N GLU A 343 18.97 7.57 -8.27
CA GLU A 343 18.38 8.78 -8.85
C GLU A 343 18.79 8.95 -10.31
N VAL A 344 17.98 9.64 -11.08
CA VAL A 344 18.32 10.04 -12.43
C VAL A 344 19.28 11.22 -12.36
N VAL A 345 20.36 11.17 -13.15
CA VAL A 345 21.24 12.35 -13.31
C VAL A 345 20.45 13.40 -14.08
N VAL A 346 20.19 14.52 -13.42
CA VAL A 346 19.48 15.65 -14.03
C VAL A 346 20.39 16.31 -15.05
N ASP A 347 19.91 16.45 -16.29
CA ASP A 347 20.60 17.29 -17.27
C ASP A 347 20.50 18.74 -16.80
N PRO A 348 21.64 19.47 -16.66
CA PRO A 348 21.61 20.88 -16.27
C PRO A 348 20.74 21.73 -17.20
N MET A 349 20.63 21.37 -18.47
CA MET A 349 19.80 22.07 -19.45
C MET A 349 18.30 21.89 -19.26
N ASP A 350 17.85 20.75 -18.68
CA ASP A 350 16.43 20.53 -18.36
C ASP A 350 15.97 21.34 -17.14
N SER A 351 16.89 21.81 -16.31
CA SER A 351 16.57 22.62 -15.12
C SER A 351 16.43 24.12 -15.43
N GLU A 352 16.90 24.57 -16.60
CA GLU A 352 16.73 25.94 -17.08
C GLU A 352 15.35 26.13 -17.74
N GLN A 353 14.27 25.86 -17.03
CA GLN A 353 13.02 26.54 -17.37
C GLN A 353 13.16 27.98 -16.87
N PRO A 354 13.16 28.97 -17.77
CA PRO A 354 13.22 30.36 -17.33
C PRO A 354 12.05 30.58 -16.36
N GLU A 355 12.38 31.06 -15.15
CA GLU A 355 11.34 31.60 -14.29
C GLU A 355 10.58 32.63 -15.13
N PRO A 356 9.23 32.59 -15.19
CA PRO A 356 8.48 33.54 -15.95
C PRO A 356 8.87 34.93 -15.44
N THR A 357 9.57 35.68 -16.26
CA THR A 357 9.92 37.06 -15.98
C THR A 357 8.63 37.83 -15.68
N GLU A 358 8.66 38.69 -14.68
CA GLU A 358 7.49 39.49 -14.25
C GLU A 358 6.86 40.24 -15.43
N ASP A 359 7.60 40.54 -16.48
CA ASP A 359 7.13 41.21 -17.70
C ASP A 359 6.14 40.39 -18.55
N VAL A 360 6.13 39.05 -18.45
CA VAL A 360 5.18 38.17 -19.17
C VAL A 360 3.84 38.07 -18.45
N LEU A 361 3.79 38.36 -17.17
CA LEU A 361 2.57 38.33 -16.36
C LEU A 361 1.71 39.59 -16.56
N ASP A 362 2.28 40.72 -17.00
CA ASP A 362 1.57 41.99 -17.07
C ASP A 362 0.85 42.26 -18.40
N GLU A 363 1.26 41.66 -19.54
CA GLU A 363 0.74 42.08 -20.84
C GLU A 363 -0.45 41.29 -21.42
N ASN A 364 -0.74 40.06 -20.96
CA ASN A 364 -1.73 39.19 -21.65
C ASN A 364 -2.87 38.63 -20.79
N ILE A 365 -2.99 39.00 -19.54
CA ILE A 365 -4.07 38.54 -18.69
C ILE A 365 -5.05 39.69 -18.46
N PHE A 366 -6.18 39.68 -19.20
CA PHE A 366 -7.40 40.40 -18.92
C PHE A 366 -7.50 41.90 -19.28
N LYS A 367 -7.53 42.23 -20.55
CA LYS A 367 -8.29 43.39 -20.98
C LYS A 367 -9.79 43.05 -20.84
N VAL A 368 -10.33 43.23 -19.64
CA VAL A 368 -11.79 43.20 -19.43
C VAL A 368 -12.39 44.43 -20.11
N PRO A 369 -13.37 44.30 -21.01
CA PRO A 369 -14.03 45.45 -21.63
C PRO A 369 -14.64 46.31 -20.53
N LYS A 370 -14.25 47.61 -20.47
CA LYS A 370 -14.84 48.57 -19.55
C LYS A 370 -16.27 48.83 -19.98
N ILE A 371 -17.23 48.22 -19.30
CA ILE A 371 -18.67 48.48 -19.53
C ILE A 371 -18.96 49.91 -19.05
N LYS A 372 -19.37 50.77 -19.99
CA LYS A 372 -19.76 52.15 -19.67
C LYS A 372 -21.12 52.15 -18.97
N ARG A 373 -21.14 52.48 -17.69
CA ARG A 373 -22.37 52.60 -16.89
C ARG A 373 -23.09 53.91 -17.19
N LYS A 374 -24.42 53.86 -17.32
CA LYS A 374 -25.27 55.06 -17.36
C LYS A 374 -25.61 55.49 -15.93
N VAL A 375 -24.91 56.48 -15.42
CA VAL A 375 -25.14 57.03 -14.06
C VAL A 375 -25.74 58.42 -14.18
N PRO A 376 -26.76 58.82 -13.35
CA PRO A 376 -27.31 60.15 -13.33
C PRO A 376 -26.25 61.25 -13.12
N LYS A 377 -26.35 62.36 -13.84
CA LYS A 377 -25.39 63.45 -13.67
C LYS A 377 -25.36 63.98 -12.25
N GLY A 378 -24.19 64.06 -11.64
CA GLY A 378 -24.00 64.57 -10.28
C GLY A 378 -23.77 63.48 -9.22
N THR A 379 -23.74 62.19 -9.58
CA THR A 379 -23.42 61.06 -8.69
C THR A 379 -21.93 60.90 -8.59
N SER A 380 -21.37 60.80 -7.39
CA SER A 380 -19.93 60.46 -7.19
C SER A 380 -19.65 59.01 -7.55
N ASP A 381 -18.42 58.68 -7.95
CA ASP A 381 -18.00 57.31 -8.28
C ASP A 381 -18.30 56.31 -7.15
N TYR A 382 -18.18 56.76 -5.91
CA TYR A 382 -18.51 55.97 -4.73
C TYR A 382 -20.03 55.66 -4.67
N GLN A 383 -20.89 56.64 -4.92
CA GLN A 383 -22.34 56.43 -4.94
C GLN A 383 -22.77 55.59 -6.17
N ALA A 384 -22.12 55.79 -7.31
CA ALA A 384 -22.38 55.02 -8.52
C ALA A 384 -22.12 53.53 -8.31
N ALA A 385 -21.08 53.17 -7.53
CA ALA A 385 -20.75 51.79 -7.20
C ALA A 385 -21.84 51.08 -6.36
N TRP A 386 -22.65 51.84 -5.60
CA TRP A 386 -23.74 51.28 -4.78
C TRP A 386 -25.05 51.06 -5.51
N MET A 387 -25.19 51.62 -6.73
CA MET A 387 -26.39 51.46 -7.56
C MET A 387 -26.36 50.09 -8.24
N ILE A 388 -27.34 49.26 -7.94
CA ILE A 388 -27.58 47.96 -8.56
C ILE A 388 -28.59 48.17 -9.67
N ASP A 389 -28.20 48.04 -10.94
CA ASP A 389 -29.09 48.19 -12.08
C ASP A 389 -30.04 47.01 -12.16
N GLU A 390 -31.36 47.29 -12.06
CA GLU A 390 -32.40 46.25 -12.13
C GLU A 390 -32.61 45.69 -13.53
N ASN A 391 -32.08 46.37 -14.57
CA ASN A 391 -32.29 46.00 -15.98
C ASN A 391 -31.16 45.13 -16.56
N GLU A 392 -30.10 44.84 -15.82
CA GLU A 392 -28.98 44.02 -16.32
C GLU A 392 -29.32 42.52 -16.37
N ASP A 393 -30.38 42.08 -15.69
CA ASP A 393 -30.83 40.68 -15.70
C ASP A 393 -31.56 40.27 -17.00
N GLU A 394 -32.00 41.24 -17.83
CA GLU A 394 -32.69 40.98 -19.10
C GLU A 394 -31.74 40.85 -20.31
N GLU A 395 -30.54 41.44 -20.24
CA GLU A 395 -29.59 41.39 -21.37
C GLU A 395 -28.70 40.12 -21.39
N ILE A 396 -28.66 39.35 -20.31
CA ILE A 396 -27.82 38.12 -20.22
C ILE A 396 -28.54 36.90 -20.80
N SER A 397 -29.87 36.97 -21.02
CA SER A 397 -30.63 35.82 -21.53
C SER A 397 -30.71 35.73 -23.06
N ASP A 398 -30.28 36.78 -23.79
CA ASP A 398 -30.45 36.82 -25.26
C ASP A 398 -29.16 36.57 -26.06
N GLU A 399 -27.97 36.42 -25.41
CA GLU A 399 -26.71 36.14 -26.14
C GLU A 399 -26.30 34.64 -26.18
N GLU A 400 -27.08 33.72 -25.64
CA GLU A 400 -26.82 32.27 -25.75
C GLU A 400 -27.56 31.53 -26.85
N SER A 401 -28.12 32.23 -27.87
CA SER A 401 -28.87 31.55 -28.94
C SER A 401 -28.38 31.82 -30.36
N GLU A 402 -27.10 32.04 -30.57
CA GLU A 402 -26.49 31.94 -31.90
C GLU A 402 -25.11 31.28 -31.82
N SER A 403 -25.07 29.97 -31.96
CA SER A 403 -23.95 29.24 -32.56
C SER A 403 -24.44 27.93 -33.17
N ASP A 404 -24.63 28.03 -34.49
CA ASP A 404 -24.40 27.03 -35.52
C ASP A 404 -24.74 25.58 -35.22
N GLU A 405 -25.91 25.22 -35.76
CA GLU A 405 -26.23 23.86 -36.17
C GLU A 405 -25.37 23.52 -37.40
N GLU A 406 -24.38 22.67 -37.25
CA GLU A 406 -23.91 21.81 -38.33
C GLU A 406 -24.28 20.37 -37.99
N ASP A 407 -25.22 19.88 -38.80
CA ASP A 407 -25.66 18.51 -38.91
C ASP A 407 -24.49 17.58 -39.22
N ASP A 408 -24.26 16.60 -38.36
CA ASP A 408 -23.72 15.32 -38.77
C ASP A 408 -24.60 14.20 -38.19
N GLU A 409 -25.48 13.74 -39.06
CA GLU A 409 -26.24 12.51 -38.90
C GLU A 409 -25.25 11.33 -38.83
N MET A 410 -25.16 10.66 -37.72
CA MET A 410 -24.65 9.29 -37.63
C MET A 410 -25.66 8.41 -36.90
N ASP A 411 -26.25 7.52 -37.67
CA ASP A 411 -27.05 6.40 -37.23
C ASP A 411 -26.42 5.62 -36.08
N VAL A 412 -27.11 5.51 -34.96
CA VAL A 412 -26.81 4.57 -33.91
C VAL A 412 -27.96 3.62 -33.71
N ASP A 413 -27.75 2.40 -34.17
CA ASP A 413 -28.58 1.23 -33.91
C ASP A 413 -28.91 1.07 -32.42
N GLU A 414 -30.20 1.09 -32.13
CA GLU A 414 -30.77 0.62 -30.89
C GLU A 414 -30.50 -0.88 -30.70
N ASN A 415 -29.75 -1.21 -29.70
CA ASN A 415 -29.78 -2.53 -29.10
C ASN A 415 -29.97 -2.43 -27.59
N GLU A 416 -31.22 -2.62 -27.21
CA GLU A 416 -31.64 -2.88 -25.85
C GLU A 416 -30.87 -4.06 -25.25
N SER A 417 -30.14 -3.82 -24.17
CA SER A 417 -29.77 -4.84 -23.21
C SER A 417 -30.31 -4.46 -21.84
N GLU A 418 -31.34 -5.17 -21.43
CA GLU A 418 -31.89 -5.14 -20.09
C GLU A 418 -30.78 -5.43 -19.04
N GLY A 419 -30.28 -4.39 -18.44
CA GLY A 419 -29.47 -4.42 -17.23
C GLY A 419 -30.34 -4.19 -16.01
N ARG A 420 -30.51 -5.25 -15.24
CA ARG A 420 -31.16 -5.30 -13.94
C ARG A 420 -30.68 -4.16 -13.05
N ARG A 421 -31.52 -3.14 -12.88
CA ARG A 421 -31.34 -2.10 -11.86
C ARG A 421 -31.49 -2.73 -10.48
N VAL A 422 -30.39 -2.88 -9.77
CA VAL A 422 -30.43 -3.07 -8.32
C VAL A 422 -30.66 -1.69 -7.71
N GLN A 423 -31.84 -1.47 -7.23
CA GLN A 423 -32.24 -0.28 -6.51
C GLN A 423 -31.66 -0.37 -5.10
N PHE A 424 -30.56 0.34 -4.87
CA PHE A 424 -30.05 0.59 -3.53
C PHE A 424 -30.94 1.65 -2.89
N ASP A 425 -31.79 1.24 -1.96
CA ASP A 425 -32.47 2.12 -1.03
C ASP A 425 -31.42 2.81 -0.15
N MET A 426 -31.02 3.99 -0.58
CA MET A 426 -30.33 4.93 0.30
C MET A 426 -31.36 5.56 1.23
N ARG A 427 -31.60 4.93 2.37
CA ARG A 427 -32.08 5.68 3.52
C ARG A 427 -30.94 6.65 3.90
N PRO A 428 -31.22 7.94 4.07
CA PRO A 428 -30.23 8.84 4.64
C PRO A 428 -29.89 8.33 6.03
N ALA A 429 -28.63 8.03 6.27
CA ALA A 429 -28.15 7.78 7.60
C ALA A 429 -28.45 9.04 8.41
N GLU A 430 -29.28 8.89 9.43
CA GLU A 430 -29.46 9.89 10.47
C GLU A 430 -28.04 10.22 10.97
N LYS A 431 -27.68 11.48 10.84
CA LYS A 431 -26.44 11.98 11.40
C LYS A 431 -26.65 11.92 12.91
N ASP A 432 -25.96 10.98 13.54
CA ASP A 432 -25.82 10.96 14.99
C ASP A 432 -25.13 12.27 15.40
N GLU A 433 -25.92 13.24 15.82
CA GLU A 433 -25.44 14.49 16.43
C GLU A 433 -24.69 14.22 17.74
N ASP A 434 -24.86 13.03 18.32
CA ASP A 434 -24.20 12.59 19.54
C ASP A 434 -22.69 12.41 19.40
N GLY A 435 -22.17 12.08 18.21
CA GLY A 435 -20.73 11.94 17.99
C GLY A 435 -19.92 13.25 18.09
N LEU A 436 -20.56 14.37 17.79
CA LEU A 436 -19.91 15.69 17.89
C LEU A 436 -19.87 16.18 19.34
N ALA A 437 -20.87 15.83 20.14
CA ALA A 437 -20.91 16.17 21.56
C ALA A 437 -19.85 15.39 22.36
N ASP A 438 -19.63 14.11 22.00
CA ASP A 438 -18.60 13.26 22.63
C ASP A 438 -17.17 13.74 22.29
N ALA A 439 -16.91 14.13 21.03
CA ALA A 439 -15.61 14.68 20.64
C ALA A 439 -15.30 16.01 21.34
N MET A 440 -16.30 16.87 21.51
CA MET A 440 -16.14 18.12 22.28
C MET A 440 -16.01 17.87 23.78
N SER A 441 -16.68 16.84 24.31
CA SER A 441 -16.56 16.43 25.72
C SER A 441 -15.17 15.88 26.02
N VAL A 442 -14.60 15.07 25.12
CA VAL A 442 -13.24 14.52 25.28
C VAL A 442 -12.18 15.62 25.24
N VAL A 443 -12.32 16.63 24.36
CA VAL A 443 -11.38 17.76 24.32
C VAL A 443 -11.50 18.62 25.57
N SER A 444 -12.72 18.83 26.08
CA SER A 444 -12.94 19.60 27.32
C SER A 444 -12.41 18.88 28.55
N THR A 445 -12.69 17.56 28.68
CA THR A 445 -12.17 16.74 29.78
C THR A 445 -10.65 16.54 29.71
N ALA A 446 -10.06 16.41 28.51
CA ALA A 446 -8.62 16.36 28.37
C ALA A 446 -7.96 17.68 28.85
N THR A 447 -8.55 18.83 28.49
CA THR A 447 -8.04 20.14 28.90
C THR A 447 -8.16 20.35 30.41
N GLU A 448 -9.23 19.86 31.05
CA GLU A 448 -9.42 19.95 32.49
C GLU A 448 -8.52 18.97 33.28
N SER A 449 -8.24 17.78 32.77
CA SER A 449 -7.34 16.82 33.41
C SER A 449 -5.87 17.19 33.26
N MET A 450 -5.49 17.89 32.20
CA MET A 450 -4.11 18.36 31.98
C MET A 450 -3.73 19.54 32.86
N SER A 451 -4.69 20.31 33.37
CA SER A 451 -4.41 21.41 34.32
C SER A 451 -4.00 20.95 35.73
N MET A 452 -4.12 19.65 36.01
CA MET A 452 -3.81 19.08 37.34
C MET A 452 -2.48 18.32 37.40
N ALA A 453 -1.82 18.05 36.29
CA ALA A 453 -0.52 17.34 36.23
C ALA A 453 0.53 18.28 35.61
N GLY A 454 1.32 18.94 36.42
CA GLY A 454 2.44 19.78 35.97
C GLY A 454 3.58 18.95 35.37
N ILE A 455 3.45 18.47 34.15
CA ILE A 455 4.47 17.71 33.43
C ILE A 455 4.46 18.12 31.94
N ASN A 456 5.54 18.76 31.50
CA ASN A 456 5.89 19.09 30.10
C ASN A 456 4.89 19.93 29.28
N ASP A 457 4.67 21.17 29.71
CA ASP A 457 3.70 22.12 29.12
C ASP A 457 3.81 22.33 27.61
N ALA A 458 5.00 22.21 27.01
CA ALA A 458 5.20 22.50 25.57
C ALA A 458 4.76 21.37 24.62
N ILE A 459 4.90 20.11 25.03
CA ILE A 459 4.50 18.94 24.22
C ILE A 459 2.97 18.82 24.25
N ASP A 460 2.39 19.00 25.42
CA ASP A 460 0.95 18.96 25.63
C ASP A 460 0.24 20.11 24.86
N GLU A 461 0.85 21.29 24.77
CA GLU A 461 0.32 22.40 23.96
C GLU A 461 0.27 22.08 22.47
N ALA A 462 1.30 21.42 21.93
CA ALA A 462 1.34 21.03 20.51
C ALA A 462 0.28 19.98 20.17
N GLU A 463 0.04 19.01 21.04
CA GLU A 463 -1.01 18.01 20.86
C GLU A 463 -2.41 18.62 20.99
N VAL A 464 -2.65 19.44 21.99
CA VAL A 464 -3.91 20.18 22.14
C VAL A 464 -4.18 21.06 20.92
N GLN A 465 -3.15 21.70 20.37
CA GLN A 465 -3.30 22.49 19.17
C GLN A 465 -3.68 21.62 17.96
N ARG A 466 -3.08 20.43 17.81
CA ARG A 466 -3.45 19.47 16.75
C ARG A 466 -4.91 19.02 16.86
N PHE A 467 -5.39 18.70 18.07
CA PHE A 467 -6.79 18.34 18.29
C PHE A 467 -7.73 19.51 17.97
N ARG A 468 -7.38 20.73 18.37
CA ARG A 468 -8.17 21.93 18.04
C ARG A 468 -8.24 22.14 16.52
N GLU A 469 -7.11 22.05 15.82
CA GLU A 469 -7.06 22.16 14.37
C GLU A 469 -7.88 21.05 13.66
N GLU A 470 -7.89 19.84 14.22
CA GLU A 470 -8.69 18.72 13.68
C GLU A 470 -10.19 18.97 13.84
N VAL A 471 -10.62 19.35 15.05
CA VAL A 471 -12.03 19.70 15.33
C VAL A 471 -12.48 20.88 14.46
N GLU A 472 -11.62 21.89 14.28
CA GLU A 472 -11.91 23.01 13.39
C GLU A 472 -12.01 22.58 11.93
N ASN A 473 -11.14 21.68 11.48
CA ASN A 473 -11.19 21.13 10.12
C ASN A 473 -12.43 20.25 9.88
N LEU A 474 -12.90 19.51 10.89
CA LEU A 474 -14.16 18.76 10.81
C LEU A 474 -15.36 19.69 10.72
N LYS A 475 -15.36 20.78 11.48
CA LYS A 475 -16.44 21.76 11.52
C LYS A 475 -16.49 22.65 10.29
N TRP A 476 -15.34 23.08 9.80
CA TRP A 476 -15.16 23.99 8.67
C TRP A 476 -14.13 23.45 7.67
N PRO A 477 -14.47 22.40 6.91
CA PRO A 477 -13.50 21.74 6.06
C PRO A 477 -12.94 22.69 4.99
N ASP A 478 -11.61 22.82 4.98
CA ASP A 478 -10.83 23.63 4.04
C ASP A 478 -11.08 25.16 4.11
N GLN A 479 -11.87 25.68 5.05
CA GLN A 479 -12.13 27.11 5.17
C GLN A 479 -10.86 27.83 5.66
N VAL A 480 -10.57 28.96 5.03
CA VAL A 480 -9.42 29.81 5.35
C VAL A 480 -9.89 31.26 5.35
N ASP A 481 -9.60 31.96 6.41
CA ASP A 481 -9.86 33.39 6.49
C ASP A 481 -8.73 34.20 5.85
N VAL A 482 -9.09 35.28 5.21
CA VAL A 482 -8.14 36.23 4.61
C VAL A 482 -7.70 37.22 5.68
N ASP A 483 -6.38 37.37 5.86
CA ASP A 483 -5.83 38.35 6.76
C ASP A 483 -6.00 39.77 6.22
N THR A 484 -6.18 40.75 7.11
CA THR A 484 -6.27 42.15 6.72
C THR A 484 -4.91 42.76 6.42
N GLU A 485 -3.82 42.17 6.94
CA GLU A 485 -2.47 42.70 6.81
C GLU A 485 -1.77 42.21 5.54
N GLN A 486 -2.08 40.98 5.10
CA GLN A 486 -1.49 40.37 3.92
C GLN A 486 -2.45 40.36 2.73
N LEU A 487 -1.97 40.82 1.56
CA LEU A 487 -2.77 40.83 0.32
C LEU A 487 -3.14 39.40 -0.08
N ALA A 488 -4.45 39.17 -0.31
CA ALA A 488 -4.96 37.84 -0.68
C ALA A 488 -4.37 37.38 -2.03
N ARG A 489 -4.11 38.27 -2.97
CA ARG A 489 -3.48 37.95 -4.26
C ARG A 489 -2.06 37.35 -4.08
N GLU A 490 -1.26 37.86 -3.14
CA GLU A 490 0.08 37.36 -2.86
C GLU A 490 0.04 36.00 -2.15
N ARG A 491 -0.78 35.90 -1.11
CA ARG A 491 -0.96 34.67 -0.33
C ARG A 491 -1.49 33.51 -1.18
N PHE A 492 -2.40 33.78 -2.10
CA PHE A 492 -3.06 32.78 -2.92
C PHE A 492 -2.65 32.81 -4.41
N GLN A 493 -1.56 33.45 -4.77
CA GLN A 493 -1.05 33.57 -6.14
C GLN A 493 -0.99 32.24 -6.90
N ARG A 494 -0.54 31.18 -6.22
CA ARG A 494 -0.39 29.84 -6.80
C ARG A 494 -1.71 29.04 -6.83
N TYR A 495 -2.82 29.63 -6.41
CA TYR A 495 -4.12 28.98 -6.42
C TYR A 495 -4.92 29.43 -7.64
N ARG A 496 -5.75 28.53 -8.17
CA ARG A 496 -6.66 28.81 -9.26
C ARG A 496 -8.05 28.24 -9.00
N GLY A 497 -9.07 28.86 -9.58
CA GLY A 497 -10.44 28.37 -9.57
C GLY A 497 -10.63 27.25 -10.57
N LEU A 498 -11.50 26.30 -10.25
CA LEU A 498 -11.97 25.25 -11.16
C LEU A 498 -13.50 25.30 -11.22
N LYS A 499 -14.09 25.29 -12.42
CA LYS A 499 -15.55 25.19 -12.57
C LYS A 499 -16.08 23.87 -12.02
N SER A 500 -15.38 22.77 -12.24
CA SER A 500 -15.71 21.47 -11.70
C SER A 500 -14.43 20.72 -11.34
N PHE A 501 -14.36 20.21 -10.12
CA PHE A 501 -13.23 19.40 -9.68
C PHE A 501 -13.04 18.14 -10.53
N ARG A 502 -14.14 17.53 -10.99
CA ARG A 502 -14.11 16.30 -11.76
C ARG A 502 -13.70 16.52 -13.21
N THR A 503 -14.32 17.48 -13.89
CA THR A 503 -14.22 17.62 -15.36
C THR A 503 -13.17 18.62 -15.84
N SER A 504 -12.84 19.67 -15.04
CA SER A 504 -11.86 20.66 -15.45
C SER A 504 -10.48 20.04 -15.65
N PRO A 505 -9.76 20.32 -16.74
CA PRO A 505 -8.46 19.75 -17.00
C PRO A 505 -7.40 20.30 -16.02
N TRP A 506 -6.40 19.50 -15.75
CA TRP A 506 -5.18 19.90 -15.02
C TRP A 506 -4.00 19.18 -15.63
N ASP A 507 -2.99 19.91 -16.07
CA ASP A 507 -1.79 19.30 -16.67
C ASP A 507 -0.92 18.65 -15.58
N PRO A 508 -0.64 17.34 -15.66
CA PRO A 508 0.23 16.65 -14.71
C PRO A 508 1.69 17.09 -14.78
N LYS A 509 2.10 17.78 -15.83
CA LYS A 509 3.50 18.24 -16.03
C LYS A 509 3.73 19.70 -15.67
N GLU A 510 2.66 20.43 -15.32
CA GLU A 510 2.74 21.86 -15.03
C GLU A 510 3.34 22.12 -13.63
N ASN A 511 4.28 23.08 -13.55
CA ASN A 511 4.90 23.57 -12.31
C ASN A 511 5.44 22.46 -11.40
N LEU A 512 6.18 21.51 -11.97
CA LEU A 512 6.80 20.44 -11.21
C LEU A 512 8.02 20.98 -10.41
N PRO A 513 8.18 20.57 -9.14
CA PRO A 513 9.38 20.86 -8.39
C PRO A 513 10.61 20.14 -8.99
N SER A 514 11.82 20.65 -8.72
CA SER A 514 13.10 20.08 -9.17
C SER A 514 13.28 18.61 -8.81
N ASP A 515 12.68 18.15 -7.70
CA ASP A 515 12.72 16.74 -7.26
C ASP A 515 12.12 15.77 -8.28
N TYR A 516 11.18 16.24 -9.13
CA TYR A 516 10.59 15.41 -10.19
C TYR A 516 11.54 15.11 -11.36
N ALA A 517 12.66 15.82 -11.49
CA ALA A 517 13.70 15.49 -12.44
C ALA A 517 14.60 14.33 -11.98
N ARG A 518 14.73 14.15 -10.66
CA ARG A 518 15.59 13.12 -10.04
C ARG A 518 14.95 11.73 -10.01
N ILE A 519 13.64 11.61 -10.21
CA ILE A 519 12.91 10.34 -10.09
C ILE A 519 12.85 9.55 -11.40
N PHE A 520 12.79 8.23 -11.28
CA PHE A 520 12.50 7.35 -12.40
C PHE A 520 11.01 7.33 -12.71
N LYS A 521 10.66 7.56 -13.98
CA LYS A 521 9.29 7.50 -14.50
C LYS A 521 9.12 6.22 -15.30
N PHE A 522 8.15 5.39 -14.89
CA PHE A 522 7.84 4.14 -15.59
C PHE A 522 6.75 4.41 -16.63
N GLY A 523 7.00 4.07 -17.90
CA GLY A 523 5.97 4.20 -18.94
C GLY A 523 4.75 3.31 -18.65
N ASN A 524 4.96 2.10 -18.13
CA ASN A 524 3.90 1.22 -17.65
C ASN A 524 4.40 0.38 -16.47
N PHE A 525 4.08 0.82 -15.26
CA PHE A 525 4.50 0.14 -14.03
C PHE A 525 3.99 -1.31 -13.93
N LYS A 526 2.75 -1.59 -14.38
CA LYS A 526 2.19 -2.94 -14.32
C LYS A 526 2.94 -3.91 -15.24
N ARG A 527 3.31 -3.45 -16.46
CA ARG A 527 4.08 -4.26 -17.41
C ARG A 527 5.52 -4.48 -16.91
N THR A 528 6.17 -3.43 -16.39
CA THR A 528 7.50 -3.55 -15.80
C THR A 528 7.51 -4.56 -14.65
N LYS A 529 6.52 -4.50 -13.76
CA LYS A 529 6.34 -5.49 -12.69
C LYS A 529 6.25 -6.93 -13.21
N GLN A 530 5.47 -7.16 -14.28
CA GLN A 530 5.35 -8.51 -14.86
C GLN A 530 6.68 -9.02 -15.41
N LEU A 531 7.45 -8.16 -16.08
CA LEU A 531 8.77 -8.52 -16.60
C LEU A 531 9.75 -8.84 -15.48
N VAL A 532 9.82 -8.00 -14.43
CA VAL A 532 10.69 -8.23 -13.27
C VAL A 532 10.35 -9.53 -12.54
N LEU A 533 9.06 -9.88 -12.46
CA LEU A 533 8.65 -11.16 -11.86
C LEU A 533 8.98 -12.37 -12.74
N ALA A 534 8.96 -12.21 -14.07
CA ALA A 534 9.38 -13.26 -15.01
C ALA A 534 10.90 -13.50 -14.94
N ASP A 535 11.70 -12.46 -14.68
CA ASP A 535 13.15 -12.60 -14.50
C ASP A 535 13.53 -13.51 -13.33
N ILE A 536 12.68 -13.60 -12.28
CA ILE A 536 12.90 -14.52 -11.16
C ILE A 536 12.78 -15.98 -11.63
N ASP A 537 11.79 -16.27 -12.46
CA ASP A 537 11.61 -17.62 -13.00
C ASP A 537 12.76 -17.99 -13.95
N HIS A 538 13.33 -16.99 -14.65
CA HIS A 538 14.49 -17.16 -15.51
C HIS A 538 15.79 -17.43 -14.72
N ASP A 539 15.93 -16.95 -13.48
CA ASP A 539 17.06 -17.25 -12.62
C ASP A 539 17.14 -18.75 -12.21
N TYR A 540 16.05 -19.51 -12.37
CA TYR A 540 16.05 -20.99 -12.22
C TYR A 540 16.54 -21.74 -13.46
N ALA A 541 16.82 -21.04 -14.56
CA ALA A 541 17.25 -21.69 -15.80
C ALA A 541 18.64 -22.34 -15.63
N PRO A 542 18.87 -23.53 -16.19
CA PRO A 542 20.14 -24.25 -16.06
C PRO A 542 21.33 -23.49 -16.63
N GLU A 543 21.10 -22.56 -17.54
CA GLU A 543 22.14 -21.72 -18.15
C GLU A 543 22.80 -20.77 -17.16
N LYS A 544 22.09 -20.40 -16.08
CA LYS A 544 22.56 -19.45 -15.05
C LYS A 544 23.13 -20.10 -13.79
N ILE A 545 23.37 -21.39 -13.78
CA ILE A 545 23.86 -22.12 -12.58
C ILE A 545 25.16 -21.52 -12.03
N ASN A 546 26.02 -20.97 -12.88
CA ASN A 546 27.31 -20.38 -12.47
C ASN A 546 27.17 -18.93 -11.95
N GLU A 547 26.01 -18.30 -12.08
CA GLU A 547 25.74 -16.93 -11.65
C GLU A 547 24.84 -16.87 -10.42
N VAL A 548 24.24 -18.00 -10.07
CA VAL A 548 23.14 -18.06 -9.12
C VAL A 548 23.38 -19.10 -8.04
N ALA A 549 23.18 -18.71 -6.79
CA ALA A 549 23.16 -19.64 -5.68
C ALA A 549 21.71 -20.07 -5.38
N LEU A 550 21.48 -21.40 -5.32
CA LEU A 550 20.16 -21.99 -5.18
C LEU A 550 19.62 -21.91 -3.75
N PRO A 551 18.28 -21.82 -3.57
CA PRO A 551 17.66 -21.86 -2.25
C PRO A 551 17.98 -23.15 -1.49
N GLY A 552 18.25 -23.05 -0.21
CA GLY A 552 18.62 -24.16 0.66
C GLY A 552 20.11 -24.38 0.82
N SER A 553 20.95 -23.76 -0.01
CA SER A 553 22.41 -23.83 0.13
C SER A 553 22.91 -22.95 1.31
N TYR A 554 23.93 -23.40 1.99
CA TYR A 554 24.65 -22.63 3.01
C TYR A 554 25.82 -21.93 2.35
N VAL A 555 25.82 -20.60 2.37
CA VAL A 555 26.76 -19.78 1.58
C VAL A 555 27.33 -18.63 2.40
N THR A 556 28.52 -18.17 2.00
CA THR A 556 29.07 -16.90 2.44
C THR A 556 28.96 -15.89 1.27
N ILE A 557 28.27 -14.79 1.51
CA ILE A 557 28.18 -13.67 0.58
C ILE A 557 29.19 -12.60 0.96
N TYR A 558 29.85 -12.02 -0.03
CA TYR A 558 30.78 -10.91 0.12
C TYR A 558 30.15 -9.65 -0.44
N ILE A 559 29.95 -8.67 0.43
CA ILE A 559 29.29 -7.40 0.11
C ILE A 559 30.34 -6.30 0.12
N SER A 560 30.44 -5.58 -0.98
CA SER A 560 31.41 -4.49 -1.16
C SER A 560 30.90 -3.17 -0.59
N ASN A 561 31.83 -2.28 -0.27
CA ASN A 561 31.56 -0.88 0.09
C ASN A 561 30.68 -0.68 1.33
N VAL A 562 30.81 -1.56 2.32
CA VAL A 562 30.10 -1.41 3.59
C VAL A 562 30.92 -0.52 4.53
N PRO A 563 30.28 0.44 5.25
CA PRO A 563 30.98 1.28 6.23
C PRO A 563 31.67 0.47 7.34
N ALA A 564 32.89 0.81 7.69
CA ALA A 564 33.70 0.07 8.69
C ALA A 564 33.06 0.04 10.10
N HIS A 565 32.20 1.01 10.42
CA HIS A 565 31.51 1.09 11.71
C HIS A 565 30.27 0.16 11.81
N PHE A 566 29.91 -0.53 10.73
CA PHE A 566 28.76 -1.44 10.70
C PHE A 566 28.77 -2.47 11.86
N PRO A 567 29.84 -3.23 12.11
CA PRO A 567 29.81 -4.25 13.16
C PRO A 567 29.68 -3.70 14.59
N SER A 568 30.13 -2.46 14.82
CA SER A 568 30.06 -1.81 16.12
C SER A 568 28.69 -1.21 16.45
N GLN A 569 27.95 -0.81 15.45
CA GLN A 569 26.62 -0.24 15.62
C GLN A 569 25.51 -1.28 15.56
N PHE A 570 25.81 -2.47 15.03
CA PHE A 570 24.81 -3.53 14.92
C PHE A 570 24.72 -4.32 16.24
N ASP A 571 23.51 -4.31 16.84
CA ASP A 571 23.24 -5.10 18.03
C ASP A 571 23.32 -6.61 17.72
N SER A 572 24.11 -7.34 18.48
CA SER A 572 24.29 -8.80 18.28
C SER A 572 23.00 -9.61 18.52
N ASN A 573 22.07 -9.07 19.29
CA ASN A 573 20.79 -9.72 19.59
C ASN A 573 19.72 -9.47 18.55
N SER A 574 19.92 -8.46 17.69
CA SER A 574 18.97 -8.15 16.61
C SER A 574 19.14 -9.09 15.41
N PRO A 575 18.05 -9.55 14.79
CA PRO A 575 18.11 -10.39 13.61
C PRO A 575 18.68 -9.59 12.42
N LEU A 576 19.75 -10.10 11.80
CA LEU A 576 20.30 -9.53 10.59
C LEU A 576 19.78 -10.27 9.36
N ILE A 577 19.06 -9.57 8.52
CA ILE A 577 18.48 -10.11 7.30
C ILE A 577 19.06 -9.37 6.10
N VAL A 578 19.55 -10.15 5.14
CA VAL A 578 19.94 -9.64 3.83
C VAL A 578 18.91 -10.10 2.82
N SER A 579 18.31 -9.16 2.12
CA SER A 579 17.30 -9.43 1.09
C SER A 579 17.86 -9.09 -0.28
N GLY A 580 17.79 -10.01 -1.24
CA GLY A 580 18.10 -9.69 -2.62
C GLY A 580 17.04 -8.78 -3.22
N MET A 581 17.46 -7.82 -4.01
CA MET A 581 16.58 -6.86 -4.65
C MET A 581 16.11 -7.34 -6.01
N LEU A 582 14.94 -6.89 -6.39
CA LEU A 582 14.42 -7.04 -7.74
C LEU A 582 14.89 -5.87 -8.60
N LYS A 583 14.98 -6.09 -9.90
CA LYS A 583 15.38 -5.06 -10.86
C LYS A 583 14.54 -3.79 -10.70
N HIS A 584 15.19 -2.65 -10.68
CA HIS A 584 14.61 -1.30 -10.47
C HIS A 584 14.19 -0.96 -9.03
N GLU A 585 14.32 -1.84 -8.05
CA GLU A 585 13.94 -1.51 -6.67
C GLU A 585 14.88 -0.53 -5.95
N GLN A 586 16.10 -0.35 -6.45
CA GLN A 586 17.03 0.69 -5.98
C GLN A 586 16.62 2.09 -6.43
N LYS A 587 15.81 2.19 -7.49
CA LYS A 587 15.45 3.46 -8.11
C LYS A 587 14.41 4.21 -7.31
N PHE A 588 14.57 5.52 -7.17
CA PHE A 588 13.57 6.37 -6.54
C PHE A 588 12.47 6.77 -7.51
N SER A 589 11.23 6.75 -7.04
CA SER A 589 10.05 7.21 -7.76
C SER A 589 9.02 7.77 -6.78
N LEU A 590 7.94 8.33 -7.30
CA LEU A 590 6.79 8.71 -6.51
C LEU A 590 5.92 7.47 -6.24
N MET A 591 5.98 6.97 -5.02
CA MET A 591 5.22 5.81 -4.58
C MET A 591 3.86 6.21 -4.04
N ASN A 592 2.81 5.46 -4.42
CA ASN A 592 1.46 5.62 -3.92
C ASN A 592 1.05 4.35 -3.17
N VAL A 593 0.67 4.52 -1.92
CA VAL A 593 0.21 3.43 -1.04
C VAL A 593 -1.22 3.70 -0.58
N VAL A 594 -2.07 2.68 -0.67
CA VAL A 594 -3.44 2.74 -0.16
C VAL A 594 -3.43 2.32 1.29
N LEU A 595 -3.87 3.20 2.16
CA LEU A 595 -3.86 3.01 3.61
C LEU A 595 -5.26 3.16 4.21
N ARG A 596 -5.44 2.60 5.38
CA ARG A 596 -6.58 2.81 6.27
C ARG A 596 -6.06 3.11 7.66
N LYS A 597 -6.58 4.17 8.30
CA LYS A 597 -6.26 4.50 9.69
C LYS A 597 -6.71 3.35 10.59
N TYR A 598 -5.88 3.03 11.59
CA TYR A 598 -6.22 2.02 12.59
C TYR A 598 -7.29 2.55 13.55
N ASN A 599 -8.36 1.78 13.74
CA ASN A 599 -9.55 2.24 14.45
C ASN A 599 -9.31 2.61 15.93
N HIS A 600 -8.31 1.98 16.57
CA HIS A 600 -7.99 2.28 17.96
C HIS A 600 -6.99 3.45 18.10
N CYS A 601 -6.41 3.93 17.02
CA CYS A 601 -5.55 5.11 17.04
C CYS A 601 -6.39 6.38 16.99
N LYS A 602 -6.53 7.03 18.15
CA LYS A 602 -7.27 8.30 18.29
C LYS A 602 -6.41 9.54 18.00
N ILE A 603 -5.10 9.38 17.85
CA ILE A 603 -4.18 10.48 17.61
C ILE A 603 -4.46 11.10 16.23
N PRO A 604 -4.69 12.42 16.12
CA PRO A 604 -4.82 13.10 14.85
C PRO A 604 -3.47 13.23 14.17
N ILE A 605 -3.33 12.60 13.00
CA ILE A 605 -2.12 12.65 12.20
C ILE A 605 -2.28 13.70 11.12
N LYS A 606 -1.48 14.76 11.21
CA LYS A 606 -1.48 15.86 10.25
C LYS A 606 -0.75 15.46 8.97
N ASN A 607 -1.21 15.97 7.85
CA ASN A 607 -0.56 15.76 6.55
C ASN A 607 0.90 16.28 6.58
N LYS A 608 1.81 15.56 5.93
CA LYS A 608 3.26 15.83 5.90
C LYS A 608 3.97 15.66 7.26
N GLN A 609 3.34 15.06 8.24
CA GLN A 609 4.02 14.63 9.47
C GLN A 609 4.95 13.46 9.13
N THR A 610 6.14 13.46 9.73
CA THR A 610 7.10 12.36 9.56
C THR A 610 6.59 11.10 10.24
N LEU A 611 6.53 10.01 9.50
CA LEU A 611 6.02 8.72 9.94
C LEU A 611 7.00 7.62 9.51
N ILE A 612 7.04 6.54 10.27
CA ILE A 612 7.82 5.34 9.96
C ILE A 612 6.98 4.43 9.09
N PHE A 613 7.48 4.12 7.90
CA PHE A 613 6.85 3.20 6.97
C PHE A 613 7.61 1.87 6.94
N HIS A 614 6.89 0.78 7.17
CA HIS A 614 7.36 -0.58 6.90
C HIS A 614 6.71 -1.04 5.60
N VAL A 615 7.46 -1.08 4.53
CA VAL A 615 6.99 -1.45 3.19
C VAL A 615 7.68 -2.75 2.76
N GLY A 616 7.01 -3.88 2.98
CA GLY A 616 7.57 -5.20 2.73
C GLY A 616 8.86 -5.46 3.50
N PHE A 617 9.98 -5.50 2.78
CA PHE A 617 11.29 -5.76 3.41
C PHE A 617 11.99 -4.47 3.90
N ARG A 618 11.58 -3.30 3.44
CA ARG A 618 12.22 -2.00 3.78
C ARG A 618 11.55 -1.32 4.96
N ARG A 619 12.34 -0.57 5.74
CA ARG A 619 11.93 0.36 6.80
C ARG A 619 12.53 1.72 6.53
N PHE A 620 11.73 2.78 6.62
CA PHE A 620 12.20 4.14 6.41
C PHE A 620 11.25 5.16 7.03
N GLU A 621 11.76 6.35 7.25
CA GLU A 621 11.00 7.51 7.68
C GLU A 621 10.73 8.43 6.50
N VAL A 622 9.49 8.93 6.39
CA VAL A 622 9.10 9.84 5.33
C VAL A 622 7.88 10.67 5.70
N SER A 623 7.80 11.89 5.15
CA SER A 623 6.65 12.79 5.25
C SER A 623 5.77 12.63 4.03
N ALA A 624 4.71 11.83 4.14
CA ALA A 624 3.80 11.54 3.04
C ALA A 624 2.70 12.59 2.88
N VAL A 625 2.15 12.74 1.67
CA VAL A 625 0.97 13.55 1.39
C VAL A 625 -0.25 12.64 1.29
N PHE A 626 -1.28 12.93 2.10
CA PHE A 626 -2.53 12.18 2.11
C PHE A 626 -3.53 12.74 1.11
N SER A 627 -4.17 11.87 0.36
CA SER A 627 -5.18 12.20 -0.64
C SER A 627 -6.30 11.18 -0.66
N GLN A 628 -7.46 11.58 -1.15
CA GLN A 628 -8.62 10.70 -1.28
C GLN A 628 -8.34 9.52 -2.24
N HIS A 629 -8.92 8.36 -1.92
CA HIS A 629 -8.90 7.18 -2.78
C HIS A 629 -10.22 7.11 -3.55
N THR A 630 -10.27 7.79 -4.70
CA THR A 630 -11.43 7.85 -5.59
C THR A 630 -11.03 7.53 -7.03
N ASN A 631 -12.00 7.20 -7.86
CA ASN A 631 -11.76 7.04 -9.29
C ASN A 631 -11.81 8.43 -9.97
N GLY A 632 -10.70 8.88 -10.51
CA GLY A 632 -10.57 10.16 -11.19
C GLY A 632 -9.13 10.51 -11.50
N ASP A 633 -8.92 11.60 -12.23
CA ASP A 633 -7.59 12.10 -12.60
C ASP A 633 -7.01 13.04 -11.54
N LYS A 634 -7.88 13.63 -10.72
CA LYS A 634 -7.52 14.57 -9.66
C LYS A 634 -8.03 14.08 -8.31
N PHE A 635 -7.20 14.28 -7.28
CA PHE A 635 -7.47 13.80 -5.93
C PHE A 635 -7.37 14.95 -4.93
N LYS A 636 -8.35 15.07 -4.05
CA LYS A 636 -8.33 16.07 -2.99
C LYS A 636 -7.31 15.65 -1.93
N MET A 637 -6.49 16.60 -1.48
CA MET A 637 -5.62 16.45 -0.32
C MET A 637 -6.45 16.46 0.96
N GLU A 638 -6.17 15.51 1.86
CA GLU A 638 -6.72 15.51 3.21
C GLU A 638 -5.75 16.19 4.18
N ARG A 639 -6.23 17.09 5.05
CA ARG A 639 -5.38 17.78 6.03
C ARG A 639 -4.90 16.85 7.14
N PHE A 640 -5.78 15.95 7.57
CA PHE A 640 -5.53 14.91 8.54
C PHE A 640 -5.78 13.55 7.91
N MET A 641 -5.24 12.50 8.54
CA MET A 641 -5.50 11.13 8.15
C MET A 641 -6.97 10.78 8.40
N PRO A 642 -7.77 10.45 7.37
CA PRO A 642 -9.19 10.22 7.52
C PRO A 642 -9.47 8.92 8.28
N GLU A 643 -10.49 8.95 9.14
CA GLU A 643 -10.97 7.78 9.87
C GLU A 643 -11.96 6.96 9.03
N GLY A 644 -11.92 5.65 9.18
CA GLY A 644 -12.88 4.70 8.57
C GLY A 644 -12.80 4.55 7.05
N THR A 645 -12.30 5.53 6.30
CA THR A 645 -12.20 5.50 4.85
C THR A 645 -10.78 5.20 4.36
N PRO A 646 -10.61 4.43 3.26
CA PRO A 646 -9.29 4.25 2.68
C PRO A 646 -8.82 5.56 2.02
N PHE A 647 -7.54 5.85 2.15
CA PHE A 647 -6.88 7.01 1.56
C PHE A 647 -5.57 6.60 0.91
N VAL A 648 -4.98 7.49 0.13
CA VAL A 648 -3.69 7.26 -0.52
C VAL A 648 -2.65 8.18 0.10
N ALA A 649 -1.54 7.60 0.53
CA ALA A 649 -0.34 8.32 0.91
C ALA A 649 0.67 8.28 -0.24
N SER A 650 1.13 9.46 -0.66
CA SER A 650 2.12 9.61 -1.73
C SER A 650 3.42 10.18 -1.17
N TYR A 651 4.55 9.56 -1.50
CA TYR A 651 5.87 9.96 -1.02
C TYR A 651 6.96 9.60 -2.04
N PHE A 652 8.11 10.29 -1.96
CA PHE A 652 9.31 9.90 -2.69
C PHE A 652 10.02 8.78 -1.95
N GLY A 653 10.32 7.70 -2.66
CA GLY A 653 10.99 6.56 -2.06
C GLY A 653 11.39 5.51 -3.09
N PRO A 654 12.14 4.48 -2.65
CA PRO A 654 12.56 3.39 -3.51
C PRO A 654 11.35 2.58 -3.99
N VAL A 655 11.41 2.18 -5.25
CA VAL A 655 10.35 1.41 -5.90
C VAL A 655 10.17 0.07 -5.18
N THR A 656 8.93 -0.26 -4.90
CA THR A 656 8.55 -1.58 -4.35
C THR A 656 7.40 -2.15 -5.16
N PHE A 657 7.57 -3.38 -5.67
CA PHE A 657 6.55 -4.04 -6.46
C PHE A 657 5.53 -4.75 -5.56
N GLY A 658 4.27 -4.32 -5.65
CA GLY A 658 3.16 -4.95 -4.91
C GLY A 658 2.75 -6.33 -5.49
N PRO A 659 1.86 -7.06 -4.85
CA PRO A 659 1.23 -6.70 -3.58
C PRO A 659 2.20 -6.85 -2.41
N CYS A 660 2.31 -5.80 -1.62
CA CYS A 660 3.22 -5.70 -0.51
C CYS A 660 2.51 -5.00 0.65
N PRO A 661 2.48 -5.58 1.86
CA PRO A 661 1.88 -4.94 3.01
C PRO A 661 2.65 -3.68 3.40
N VAL A 662 1.92 -2.69 3.87
CA VAL A 662 2.47 -1.44 4.42
C VAL A 662 1.92 -1.25 5.81
N LEU A 663 2.80 -1.02 6.76
CA LEU A 663 2.47 -0.62 8.12
C LEU A 663 3.04 0.77 8.36
N VAL A 664 2.30 1.58 9.08
CA VAL A 664 2.70 2.96 9.39
C VAL A 664 2.67 3.16 10.90
N PHE A 665 3.78 3.69 11.42
CA PHE A 665 3.93 3.98 12.84
C PHE A 665 4.26 5.45 13.04
N LEU A 666 3.76 5.99 14.12
CA LEU A 666 4.18 7.28 14.67
C LEU A 666 5.19 7.01 15.79
N ARG A 667 6.29 7.73 15.76
CA ARG A 667 7.29 7.73 16.83
C ARG A 667 7.02 8.90 17.74
N ASP A 668 6.85 8.64 19.02
CA ASP A 668 6.79 9.66 20.04
C ASP A 668 8.18 10.10 20.46
N ASP A 669 8.27 11.21 21.19
CA ASP A 669 9.53 11.77 21.68
C ASP A 669 10.24 10.81 22.64
N ASP A 670 9.52 9.95 23.35
CA ASP A 670 10.04 8.87 24.20
C ASP A 670 10.59 7.67 23.40
N GLY A 671 10.49 7.69 22.07
CA GLY A 671 10.94 6.60 21.21
C GLY A 671 9.93 5.46 21.06
N THR A 672 8.79 5.51 21.74
CA THR A 672 7.71 4.52 21.56
C THR A 672 7.07 4.62 20.19
N LYS A 673 6.67 3.47 19.63
CA LYS A 673 6.05 3.41 18.31
C LYS A 673 4.57 3.10 18.41
N HIS A 674 3.73 4.01 17.95
CA HIS A 674 2.30 3.81 17.90
C HIS A 674 1.86 3.36 16.50
N PHE A 675 1.06 2.31 16.45
CA PHE A 675 0.50 1.82 15.21
C PHE A 675 -0.64 2.72 14.73
N VAL A 676 -0.45 3.34 13.56
CA VAL A 676 -1.34 4.39 13.04
C VAL A 676 -2.20 3.92 11.89
N ALA A 677 -1.59 3.25 10.91
CA ALA A 677 -2.30 2.85 9.71
C ALA A 677 -1.68 1.60 9.08
N TYR A 678 -2.47 0.92 8.26
CA TYR A 678 -2.05 -0.25 7.50
C TYR A 678 -2.66 -0.25 6.11
N GLY A 679 -2.02 -0.98 5.20
CA GLY A 679 -2.51 -1.08 3.83
C GLY A 679 -1.58 -1.82 2.89
N SER A 680 -1.53 -1.37 1.64
CA SER A 680 -0.72 -2.00 0.60
C SER A 680 -0.20 -1.02 -0.44
N VAL A 681 0.91 -1.38 -1.08
CA VAL A 681 1.47 -0.63 -2.21
C VAL A 681 0.52 -0.72 -3.40
N SER A 682 0.18 0.42 -3.99
CA SER A 682 -0.66 0.53 -5.19
C SER A 682 0.20 0.57 -6.45
N ASP A 683 0.88 1.68 -6.67
CA ASP A 683 1.66 1.93 -7.88
C ASP A 683 2.79 2.94 -7.65
N ALA A 684 3.64 3.10 -8.66
CA ALA A 684 4.58 4.19 -8.78
C ALA A 684 4.10 5.09 -9.93
N ASN A 685 3.39 6.17 -9.59
CA ASN A 685 2.80 7.08 -10.57
C ASN A 685 3.11 8.54 -10.20
N PRO A 686 4.09 9.17 -10.87
CA PRO A 686 4.43 10.57 -10.64
C PRO A 686 3.37 11.54 -11.18
N ASP A 687 2.52 11.11 -12.12
CA ASP A 687 1.51 11.96 -12.74
C ASP A 687 0.22 12.09 -11.90
N ARG A 688 0.17 11.46 -10.71
CA ARG A 688 -0.94 11.61 -9.78
C ARG A 688 -1.09 13.06 -9.32
N ILE A 689 -2.23 13.69 -9.60
CA ILE A 689 -2.51 15.09 -9.30
C ILE A 689 -3.21 15.19 -7.95
N ILE A 690 -2.53 15.73 -6.95
CA ILE A 690 -3.08 15.97 -5.62
C ILE A 690 -3.31 17.46 -5.46
N LEU A 691 -4.58 17.86 -5.23
CA LEU A 691 -4.98 19.26 -5.12
C LEU A 691 -5.40 19.59 -3.67
N LYS A 692 -4.79 20.61 -3.11
CA LYS A 692 -5.27 21.26 -1.89
C LYS A 692 -6.40 22.21 -2.27
N ARG A 693 -7.56 22.03 -1.68
CA ARG A 693 -8.67 22.96 -1.77
C ARG A 693 -8.61 23.91 -0.60
N ILE A 694 -8.88 25.17 -0.83
CA ILE A 694 -9.22 26.16 0.18
C ILE A 694 -10.56 26.79 -0.18
N VAL A 695 -11.31 27.17 0.82
CA VAL A 695 -12.62 27.80 0.69
C VAL A 695 -12.54 29.16 1.37
N LEU A 696 -12.72 30.22 0.57
CA LEU A 696 -12.88 31.56 1.10
C LEU A 696 -14.37 31.81 1.28
N SER A 697 -14.78 32.44 2.37
CA SER A 697 -16.18 32.71 2.67
C SER A 697 -16.45 34.20 2.83
N GLY A 698 -17.62 34.63 2.39
CA GLY A 698 -18.10 36.00 2.54
C GLY A 698 -19.57 36.05 2.86
N ASN A 699 -20.01 37.13 3.49
CA ASN A 699 -21.39 37.29 3.93
C ASN A 699 -22.12 38.32 3.07
N PRO A 700 -23.37 38.06 2.60
CA PRO A 700 -24.14 39.02 1.83
C PRO A 700 -24.54 40.19 2.74
N TYR A 701 -24.21 41.42 2.31
CA TYR A 701 -24.56 42.65 3.01
C TYR A 701 -25.89 43.23 2.49
N LYS A 702 -26.07 43.33 1.16
CA LYS A 702 -27.28 43.81 0.52
C LYS A 702 -27.63 42.87 -0.63
N ILE A 703 -28.88 42.44 -0.71
CA ILE A 703 -29.38 41.53 -1.74
C ILE A 703 -30.49 42.25 -2.52
N VAL A 704 -30.37 42.26 -3.83
CA VAL A 704 -31.39 42.79 -4.73
C VAL A 704 -31.58 41.78 -5.85
N LYS A 705 -32.73 41.09 -5.85
CA LYS A 705 -33.04 40.02 -6.80
C LYS A 705 -31.87 38.98 -6.87
N ARG A 706 -31.22 38.86 -8.05
CA ARG A 706 -30.06 37.97 -8.26
C ARG A 706 -28.71 38.61 -7.96
N SER A 707 -28.68 39.92 -7.71
CA SER A 707 -27.43 40.61 -7.38
C SER A 707 -27.26 40.74 -5.88
N ALA A 708 -26.07 40.55 -5.39
CA ALA A 708 -25.74 40.72 -3.98
C ALA A 708 -24.42 41.47 -3.80
N ILE A 709 -24.34 42.27 -2.74
CA ILE A 709 -23.09 42.86 -2.27
C ILE A 709 -22.59 41.99 -1.17
N VAL A 710 -21.40 41.44 -1.33
CA VAL A 710 -20.75 40.53 -0.39
C VAL A 710 -19.59 41.23 0.32
N ARG A 711 -19.40 40.93 1.61
CA ARG A 711 -18.34 41.48 2.47
C ARG A 711 -17.59 40.37 3.20
N PHE A 712 -16.41 40.69 3.71
CA PHE A 712 -15.54 39.83 4.53
C PHE A 712 -14.89 38.66 3.77
N MET A 713 -14.95 38.59 2.45
CA MET A 713 -14.18 37.63 1.67
C MET A 713 -12.82 38.22 1.29
N PHE A 714 -12.78 39.47 0.90
CA PHE A 714 -11.59 40.25 0.59
C PHE A 714 -11.64 41.60 1.30
N PHE A 715 -10.51 42.25 1.50
CA PHE A 715 -10.41 43.54 2.18
C PHE A 715 -9.91 44.66 1.26
N ASN A 716 -9.28 44.31 0.12
CA ASN A 716 -8.70 45.23 -0.84
C ASN A 716 -9.38 45.16 -2.21
N LYS A 717 -9.47 46.27 -2.91
CA LYS A 717 -10.03 46.35 -4.26
C LYS A 717 -9.23 45.51 -5.26
N GLU A 718 -7.91 45.53 -5.18
CA GLU A 718 -6.99 44.82 -6.07
C GLU A 718 -7.17 43.30 -5.98
N ASP A 719 -7.44 42.77 -4.77
CA ASP A 719 -7.71 41.36 -4.55
C ASP A 719 -9.03 40.93 -5.24
N ILE A 720 -10.06 41.77 -5.18
CA ILE A 720 -11.34 41.51 -5.81
C ILE A 720 -11.18 41.45 -7.36
N GLU A 721 -10.38 42.38 -7.93
CA GLU A 721 -10.11 42.40 -9.37
C GLU A 721 -9.29 41.18 -9.81
N TRP A 722 -8.36 40.72 -8.97
CA TRP A 722 -7.56 39.52 -9.23
C TRP A 722 -8.41 38.23 -9.29
N PHE A 723 -9.31 38.06 -8.33
CA PHE A 723 -10.16 36.85 -8.21
C PHE A 723 -11.48 36.95 -8.98
N LYS A 724 -11.74 38.02 -9.72
CA LYS A 724 -12.96 38.24 -10.49
C LYS A 724 -13.36 37.08 -11.44
N PRO A 725 -12.41 36.38 -12.11
CA PRO A 725 -12.74 35.26 -13.00
C PRO A 725 -13.19 33.99 -12.29
N VAL A 726 -13.04 33.90 -10.96
CA VAL A 726 -13.35 32.68 -10.22
C VAL A 726 -14.83 32.59 -9.88
N GLU A 727 -15.43 31.43 -10.09
CA GLU A 727 -16.84 31.17 -9.80
C GLU A 727 -17.12 31.17 -8.29
N LEU A 728 -18.21 31.80 -7.91
CA LEU A 728 -18.73 31.79 -6.55
C LEU A 728 -19.85 30.75 -6.41
N TYR A 729 -20.00 30.19 -5.22
CA TYR A 729 -21.08 29.25 -4.95
C TYR A 729 -21.63 29.44 -3.53
N THR A 730 -22.82 28.91 -3.26
CA THR A 730 -23.42 28.84 -1.93
C THR A 730 -23.78 27.42 -1.56
N ASP A 731 -23.97 27.14 -0.28
CA ASP A 731 -24.37 25.81 0.20
C ASP A 731 -25.74 25.36 -0.35
N ALA A 732 -26.57 26.30 -0.75
CA ALA A 732 -27.87 26.03 -1.42
C ALA A 732 -27.72 25.62 -2.89
N GLY A 733 -26.48 25.59 -3.44
CA GLY A 733 -26.21 25.24 -4.83
C GLY A 733 -26.27 26.41 -5.82
N ASN A 734 -26.46 27.65 -5.34
CA ASN A 734 -26.44 28.81 -6.21
C ASN A 734 -25.01 29.08 -6.69
N ARG A 735 -24.88 29.44 -7.98
CA ARG A 735 -23.59 29.79 -8.59
C ARG A 735 -23.64 31.24 -9.06
N GLY A 736 -22.49 31.90 -8.97
CA GLY A 736 -22.39 33.30 -9.36
C GLY A 736 -20.96 33.71 -9.65
N HIS A 737 -20.77 34.96 -10.00
CA HIS A 737 -19.47 35.56 -10.28
C HIS A 737 -19.39 36.99 -9.75
N ILE A 738 -18.17 37.45 -9.53
CA ILE A 738 -17.90 38.82 -9.11
C ILE A 738 -18.01 39.72 -10.32
N LYS A 739 -18.87 40.74 -10.23
CA LYS A 739 -19.06 41.71 -11.28
C LYS A 739 -18.11 42.91 -11.13
N ASP A 740 -18.04 43.49 -9.93
CA ASP A 740 -17.25 44.68 -9.65
C ASP A 740 -16.90 44.84 -8.16
N SER A 741 -15.84 45.58 -7.87
CA SER A 741 -15.52 46.04 -6.52
C SER A 741 -16.31 47.33 -6.22
N ILE A 742 -16.73 47.47 -4.95
CA ILE A 742 -17.45 48.67 -4.47
C ILE A 742 -16.58 49.37 -3.42
N GLY A 743 -16.15 50.57 -3.72
CA GLY A 743 -15.29 51.33 -2.80
C GLY A 743 -13.92 50.68 -2.59
N THR A 744 -13.27 51.04 -1.46
CA THR A 744 -11.89 50.62 -1.13
C THR A 744 -11.80 49.53 -0.05
N HIS A 745 -12.94 49.20 0.62
CA HIS A 745 -12.95 48.34 1.78
C HIS A 745 -13.47 46.90 1.53
N GLY A 746 -13.14 46.34 0.37
CA GLY A 746 -13.40 44.92 0.13
C GLY A 746 -14.86 44.51 -0.07
N LEU A 747 -15.73 45.49 -0.40
CA LEU A 747 -17.10 45.20 -0.80
C LEU A 747 -17.14 44.83 -2.28
N MET A 748 -17.78 43.69 -2.59
CA MET A 748 -17.88 43.24 -3.98
C MET A 748 -19.33 43.03 -4.42
N LYS A 749 -19.65 43.47 -5.63
CA LYS A 749 -20.92 43.21 -6.29
C LYS A 749 -20.86 41.89 -7.02
N CYS A 750 -21.75 40.99 -6.67
CA CYS A 750 -21.82 39.64 -7.27
C CYS A 750 -23.17 39.41 -7.92
N THR A 751 -23.19 38.61 -8.97
CA THR A 751 -24.41 38.19 -9.66
C THR A 751 -24.55 36.68 -9.58
N PHE A 752 -25.75 36.18 -9.26
CA PHE A 752 -26.04 34.76 -9.05
C PHE A 752 -27.16 34.30 -9.98
N ASN A 753 -27.20 33.01 -10.24
CA ASN A 753 -28.29 32.38 -11.04
C ASN A 753 -29.66 32.45 -10.37
N LEU A 754 -29.72 32.39 -9.04
CA LEU A 754 -30.95 32.49 -8.24
C LEU A 754 -30.78 33.53 -7.12
N PRO A 755 -31.88 34.07 -6.56
CA PRO A 755 -31.83 34.99 -5.44
C PRO A 755 -31.22 34.33 -4.20
N LEU A 756 -30.33 35.03 -3.53
CA LEU A 756 -29.74 34.60 -2.28
C LEU A 756 -30.65 34.84 -1.07
N LYS A 757 -30.53 34.00 -0.06
CA LYS A 757 -31.07 34.24 1.28
C LYS A 757 -30.06 35.02 2.13
N LYS A 758 -30.54 35.87 3.04
CA LYS A 758 -29.67 36.71 3.88
C LYS A 758 -28.69 35.89 4.77
N GLN A 759 -29.04 34.64 5.07
CA GLN A 759 -28.25 33.74 5.90
C GLN A 759 -27.26 32.88 5.10
N GLU A 760 -27.35 32.85 3.77
CA GLU A 760 -26.47 32.06 2.91
C GLU A 760 -25.09 32.71 2.85
N GLN A 761 -24.04 31.93 3.13
CA GLN A 761 -22.66 32.36 2.91
C GLN A 761 -22.27 32.13 1.46
N VAL A 762 -21.59 33.11 0.89
CA VAL A 762 -20.98 33.02 -0.43
C VAL A 762 -19.59 32.47 -0.28
N LYS A 763 -19.28 31.43 -1.02
CA LYS A 763 -18.03 30.68 -0.95
C LYS A 763 -17.29 30.71 -2.29
N MET A 764 -15.96 30.68 -2.23
CA MET A 764 -15.07 30.59 -3.38
C MET A 764 -14.10 29.45 -3.17
N ASN A 765 -14.04 28.50 -4.11
CA ASN A 765 -13.10 27.39 -4.09
C ASN A 765 -11.84 27.71 -4.89
N LEU A 766 -10.70 27.60 -4.23
CA LEU A 766 -9.41 27.75 -4.86
C LEU A 766 -8.60 26.47 -4.69
N TYR A 767 -7.86 26.10 -5.71
CA TYR A 767 -7.11 24.85 -5.77
C TYR A 767 -5.64 25.09 -6.09
N LYS A 768 -4.77 24.34 -5.40
CA LYS A 768 -3.33 24.34 -5.64
C LYS A 768 -2.81 22.91 -5.66
N ARG A 769 -1.95 22.57 -6.62
CA ARG A 769 -1.27 21.26 -6.63
C ARG A 769 -0.26 21.18 -5.50
N ILE A 770 -0.26 20.07 -4.78
CA ILE A 770 0.66 19.79 -3.68
C ILE A 770 1.55 18.62 -4.07
N PHE A 771 2.81 18.75 -3.72
CA PHE A 771 3.83 17.75 -3.94
C PHE A 771 4.34 17.22 -2.60
N PRO A 772 4.67 15.93 -2.50
CA PRO A 772 5.36 15.42 -1.31
C PRO A 772 6.75 16.04 -1.20
N PRO A 773 7.25 16.26 0.01
CA PRO A 773 8.62 16.69 0.22
C PRO A 773 9.59 15.52 0.05
N TRP A 774 10.84 15.80 -0.32
CA TRP A 774 11.92 14.82 -0.37
C TRP A 774 12.52 14.63 1.03
N THR A 775 11.97 13.68 1.81
CA THR A 775 12.31 13.48 3.23
C THR A 775 12.68 12.03 3.54
N TYR A 776 12.95 11.22 2.52
CA TYR A 776 13.32 9.82 2.74
C TYR A 776 14.57 9.69 3.59
N ALA A 777 14.47 8.93 4.69
CA ALA A 777 15.59 8.55 5.54
C ALA A 777 15.46 7.06 5.91
N PRO A 778 16.54 6.25 5.82
CA PRO A 778 16.50 4.88 6.31
C PRO A 778 16.26 4.87 7.82
N HIS A 779 15.43 3.95 8.31
CA HIS A 779 15.16 3.76 9.73
C HIS A 779 15.95 2.55 10.23
N TYR A 780 16.82 2.77 11.21
CA TYR A 780 17.71 1.78 11.79
C TYR A 780 16.99 0.90 12.81
#